data_f0c19235db7ca49961d76cd3f25ce416
#
_entry.id   f0c19235db7ca49961d76cd3f25ce416
#
_cell.length_a   1.000
_cell.length_b   1.000
_cell.length_c   1.000
_cell.angle_alpha   90.00
_cell.angle_beta   90.00
_cell.angle_gamma   90.00
#
_symmetry.space_group_name_H-M   'P 1'
#
loop_
_entity.id
_entity.type
_entity.pdbx_description
1 polymer ?
#
loop_
_entity_poly.entity_id
_entity_poly.type
_entity_poly.pdbx_seq_one_letter_code
_entity_poly.pdbx_strand_id
1 'polypeptide(L)'
;MSSSIEEIASILGAKRLGNHPSTIDWILTDSRSLCFPEETLFFALKTKRNDGHKYIPELYVRGVRNFVVSELPEKPGDYSDANFLQVGDTRRALQRLAAKHREHFQIPVVGITGSNGKTVVKEWLYQLLSPERTVTRSPRSYNSQIGVPLSVWLLNEHTELGIFEAGISEMGEMEALQPIIQPTIGVITNIGGAHQENFASLQDKCMEKLQLFKDCDVIVYNGDNELISSCVAKSLFTSREIAWSMKDNERPLYIERIEKDDKGTTVKYRYLGFNKEYRIPFIDDASIENSLNCLAVCLYLMLSPESIAERMAHLEPVAMRLEVKEGKNGCVLINDSYNSDFASLDIALDFMARRTEDKGRKRTLILSDILETGQPSKLLYRQVAELVHSRGVDRIIGVGEEISAAASRFEIEKAFFRSTSELLESGLLTSLRNEVVLIKGARAFHFDEISDRLEQKVHETILEINLNALVDNLNYYRNKLKPETKMVCMVKASAYGAGSFEIAKTLEDHRVDYLAVAVADEGADLRKAGINSSIMIMNPELTAFKTMFDYKLEPEVYSFHLLDELIKAAGREGASSIPIHIKIDTGMHRLGFAPSDIPQLIDRLQRQTAVIPRSIFSHLVGSDSATFDSFTRRQIETFEAAADALQAAFSHKILRHICNTAGIERYPGAQFEMVRLGIGLYGVDPFTNKMLRNVSTLRTTILQIHDVPAEDTVGYSRKGHLDRDSRIAALPIGYADGLNRHLGNGHGYCLVNGQKASYVGNICMDVCMIDVTDIDCKEGDSVIIFGDDLPVTVLAEQLNTIPYEVLTGVSARVKRIYYQD
;
A
#
# COMPACT_ATOMS: atom_id res chain seq x y z
N MET A 1 8.83 17.15 12.20
CA MET A 1 9.04 18.20 13.24
C MET A 1 8.13 17.89 14.40
N SER A 2 8.71 17.54 15.51
CA SER A 2 7.96 17.32 16.75
C SER A 2 7.52 18.66 17.37
N SER A 3 6.25 18.82 17.68
CA SER A 3 5.71 20.02 18.32
C SER A 3 5.33 19.74 19.78
N SER A 4 5.62 20.66 20.68
CA SER A 4 5.19 20.50 22.07
C SER A 4 3.67 20.64 22.19
N ILE A 5 3.09 19.97 23.19
CA ILE A 5 1.63 20.06 23.43
C ILE A 5 1.20 21.49 23.79
N GLU A 6 2.10 22.30 24.39
CA GLU A 6 1.90 23.70 24.69
C GLU A 6 1.76 24.54 23.40
N GLU A 7 2.67 24.34 22.46
CA GLU A 7 2.64 24.99 21.17
C GLU A 7 1.36 24.65 20.40
N ILE A 8 1.01 23.36 20.37
CA ILE A 8 -0.24 22.91 19.73
C ILE A 8 -1.46 23.54 20.41
N ALA A 9 -1.52 23.56 21.73
CA ALA A 9 -2.61 24.21 22.46
C ALA A 9 -2.76 25.69 22.09
N SER A 10 -1.62 26.40 21.93
CA SER A 10 -1.59 27.79 21.48
C SER A 10 -2.08 27.93 20.03
N ILE A 11 -1.61 27.10 19.10
CA ILE A 11 -2.05 27.09 17.71
C ILE A 11 -3.55 26.88 17.61
N LEU A 12 -4.10 25.93 18.38
CA LEU A 12 -5.52 25.61 18.38
C LEU A 12 -6.38 26.65 19.11
N GLY A 13 -5.77 27.49 19.94
CA GLY A 13 -6.53 28.36 20.89
C GLY A 13 -7.34 27.52 21.87
N ALA A 14 -6.83 26.36 22.25
CA ALA A 14 -7.54 25.39 23.06
C ALA A 14 -7.43 25.66 24.54
N LYS A 15 -8.49 25.39 25.30
CA LYS A 15 -8.42 25.33 26.75
C LYS A 15 -7.81 24.00 27.15
N ARG A 16 -6.57 24.06 27.71
CA ARG A 16 -5.87 22.82 28.14
C ARG A 16 -6.29 22.44 29.55
N LEU A 17 -6.61 21.17 29.73
CA LEU A 17 -6.74 20.47 31.01
C LEU A 17 -5.66 19.41 31.08
N GLY A 18 -4.88 19.35 32.14
CA GLY A 18 -3.74 18.46 32.32
C GLY A 18 -2.40 19.18 32.09
N ASN A 19 -1.33 18.63 32.67
CA ASN A 19 0.03 19.20 32.64
C ASN A 19 1.08 18.16 32.21
N HIS A 20 0.66 17.10 31.57
CA HIS A 20 1.60 16.07 31.11
C HIS A 20 2.50 16.66 30.01
N PRO A 21 3.84 16.65 30.18
CA PRO A 21 4.74 17.12 29.14
C PRO A 21 4.75 16.11 27.98
N SER A 22 4.44 16.56 26.77
CA SER A 22 4.37 15.70 25.60
C SER A 22 4.91 16.41 24.37
N THR A 23 5.59 15.64 23.55
CA THR A 23 6.00 16.01 22.20
C THR A 23 5.17 15.22 21.20
N ILE A 24 4.56 15.89 20.26
CA ILE A 24 3.61 15.29 19.31
C ILE A 24 4.26 15.18 17.94
N ASP A 25 4.30 13.95 17.42
CA ASP A 25 4.72 13.63 16.06
C ASP A 25 3.58 13.04 15.22
N TRP A 26 2.59 12.46 15.89
CA TRP A 26 1.52 11.72 15.23
C TRP A 26 0.14 12.33 15.49
N ILE A 27 -0.65 12.45 14.43
CA ILE A 27 -2.08 12.76 14.53
C ILE A 27 -2.89 11.50 14.31
N LEU A 28 -3.83 11.24 15.19
CA LEU A 28 -4.73 10.11 15.16
C LEU A 28 -6.19 10.58 15.11
N THR A 29 -6.97 10.01 14.19
CA THR A 29 -8.42 10.24 14.07
C THR A 29 -9.21 8.93 14.11
N ASP A 30 -8.52 7.79 13.99
CA ASP A 30 -9.09 6.43 14.04
C ASP A 30 -8.30 5.60 15.05
N SER A 31 -8.97 5.14 16.12
CA SER A 31 -8.34 4.39 17.22
C SER A 31 -7.64 3.10 16.76
N ARG A 32 -8.06 2.53 15.64
CA ARG A 32 -7.48 1.32 15.04
C ARG A 32 -6.08 1.56 14.47
N SER A 33 -5.76 2.78 14.10
CA SER A 33 -4.49 3.17 13.48
C SER A 33 -3.43 3.67 14.48
N LEU A 34 -3.60 3.41 15.78
CA LEU A 34 -2.68 3.85 16.82
C LEU A 34 -1.32 3.14 16.70
N CYS A 35 -0.26 3.93 16.51
CA CYS A 35 1.12 3.46 16.36
C CYS A 35 2.04 3.84 17.53
N PHE A 36 1.99 5.08 17.95
CA PHE A 36 2.88 5.67 18.96
C PHE A 36 2.05 6.37 20.04
N PRO A 37 1.63 5.66 21.09
CA PRO A 37 0.68 6.20 22.06
C PRO A 37 1.11 7.51 22.72
N GLU A 38 2.38 7.59 23.16
CA GLU A 38 2.89 8.73 23.93
C GLU A 38 3.06 10.01 23.08
N GLU A 39 3.45 9.83 21.80
CA GLU A 39 3.68 10.93 20.85
C GLU A 39 2.45 11.25 20.00
N THR A 40 1.33 10.60 20.28
CA THR A 40 0.08 10.76 19.52
C THR A 40 -0.82 11.80 20.13
N LEU A 41 -1.35 12.68 19.26
CA LEU A 41 -2.47 13.56 19.54
C LEU A 41 -3.73 13.00 18.87
N PHE A 42 -4.67 12.53 19.66
CA PHE A 42 -5.94 12.01 19.15
C PHE A 42 -6.98 13.13 19.02
N PHE A 43 -7.56 13.24 17.82
CA PHE A 43 -8.68 14.13 17.55
C PHE A 43 -10.01 13.37 17.67
N ALA A 44 -10.80 13.67 18.68
CA ALA A 44 -12.12 13.09 18.88
C ALA A 44 -13.14 13.74 17.91
N LEU A 45 -13.10 13.31 16.65
CA LEU A 45 -13.97 13.87 15.61
C LEU A 45 -15.43 13.44 15.83
N LYS A 46 -16.34 14.41 15.70
CA LYS A 46 -17.79 14.18 15.76
C LYS A 46 -18.38 14.30 14.37
N THR A 47 -19.04 13.26 13.89
CA THR A 47 -19.68 13.17 12.58
C THR A 47 -21.16 12.78 12.75
N LYS A 48 -21.98 12.87 11.70
CA LYS A 48 -23.38 12.43 11.73
C LYS A 48 -23.56 10.94 12.12
N ARG A 49 -22.54 10.10 11.92
CA ARG A 49 -22.60 8.63 12.11
C ARG A 49 -21.74 8.11 13.27
N ASN A 50 -20.77 8.90 13.74
CA ASN A 50 -19.83 8.47 14.75
C ASN A 50 -19.33 9.62 15.63
N ASP A 51 -19.09 9.33 16.92
CA ASP A 51 -18.48 10.28 17.86
C ASP A 51 -17.17 9.69 18.40
N GLY A 52 -16.07 10.37 18.08
CA GLY A 52 -14.73 9.93 18.47
C GLY A 52 -14.47 9.95 19.98
N HIS A 53 -15.24 10.74 20.74
CA HIS A 53 -15.06 10.84 22.20
C HIS A 53 -15.24 9.47 22.90
N LYS A 54 -16.06 8.57 22.39
CA LYS A 54 -16.28 7.24 22.95
C LYS A 54 -15.01 6.36 22.97
N TYR A 55 -13.99 6.68 22.15
CA TYR A 55 -12.75 5.90 22.08
C TYR A 55 -11.67 6.40 23.07
N ILE A 56 -11.89 7.51 23.76
CA ILE A 56 -10.93 8.08 24.71
C ILE A 56 -10.53 7.09 25.80
N PRO A 57 -11.47 6.38 26.50
CA PRO A 57 -11.10 5.42 27.53
C PRO A 57 -10.20 4.29 27.02
N GLU A 58 -10.52 3.73 25.87
CA GLU A 58 -9.71 2.69 25.22
C GLU A 58 -8.30 3.19 24.88
N LEU A 59 -8.23 4.35 24.22
CA LEU A 59 -6.95 4.95 23.81
C LEU A 59 -6.07 5.32 24.99
N TYR A 60 -6.67 5.80 26.08
CA TYR A 60 -5.96 6.11 27.33
C TYR A 60 -5.33 4.85 27.94
N VAL A 61 -6.08 3.74 27.99
CA VAL A 61 -5.56 2.44 28.45
C VAL A 61 -4.42 1.96 27.55
N ARG A 62 -4.48 2.24 26.23
CA ARG A 62 -3.43 1.93 25.24
C ARG A 62 -2.25 2.88 25.28
N GLY A 63 -2.21 3.85 26.21
CA GLY A 63 -1.06 4.73 26.44
C GLY A 63 -1.15 6.13 25.82
N VAL A 64 -2.21 6.46 25.09
CA VAL A 64 -2.40 7.82 24.55
C VAL A 64 -2.63 8.79 25.73
N ARG A 65 -1.93 9.93 25.68
CA ARG A 65 -1.98 10.95 26.74
C ARG A 65 -2.46 12.30 26.25
N ASN A 66 -2.67 12.48 24.95
CA ASN A 66 -3.02 13.78 24.39
C ASN A 66 -4.27 13.67 23.52
N PHE A 67 -5.29 14.45 23.84
CA PHE A 67 -6.62 14.41 23.23
C PHE A 67 -7.10 15.80 22.86
N VAL A 68 -7.56 15.99 21.62
CA VAL A 68 -8.33 17.17 21.18
C VAL A 68 -9.80 16.80 21.21
N VAL A 69 -10.57 17.55 22.00
CA VAL A 69 -11.97 17.22 22.28
C VAL A 69 -12.87 18.45 22.13
N SER A 70 -14.12 18.24 21.74
CA SER A 70 -15.15 19.28 21.83
C SER A 70 -15.82 19.32 23.22
N GLU A 71 -15.89 18.16 23.86
CA GLU A 71 -16.49 17.97 25.18
C GLU A 71 -15.51 17.19 26.06
N LEU A 72 -15.33 17.61 27.30
CA LEU A 72 -14.49 16.90 28.26
C LEU A 72 -15.17 15.59 28.69
N PRO A 73 -14.39 14.54 29.04
CA PRO A 73 -14.94 13.33 29.64
C PRO A 73 -15.77 13.64 30.91
N GLU A 74 -16.78 12.82 31.19
CA GLU A 74 -17.64 13.01 32.39
C GLU A 74 -16.85 13.04 33.69
N LYS A 75 -15.75 12.29 33.78
CA LYS A 75 -14.85 12.22 34.94
C LYS A 75 -13.39 12.49 34.50
N PRO A 76 -13.01 13.75 34.31
CA PRO A 76 -11.64 14.08 33.88
C PRO A 76 -10.55 13.61 34.85
N GLY A 77 -10.89 13.46 36.15
CA GLY A 77 -9.98 12.95 37.19
C GLY A 77 -9.50 11.49 36.98
N ASP A 78 -10.22 10.70 36.20
CA ASP A 78 -9.83 9.32 35.88
C ASP A 78 -8.64 9.28 34.88
N TYR A 79 -8.26 10.43 34.30
CA TYR A 79 -7.19 10.62 33.30
C TYR A 79 -6.11 11.55 33.83
N SER A 80 -5.58 11.30 35.03
CA SER A 80 -4.75 12.22 35.81
C SER A 80 -3.43 12.62 35.12
N ASP A 81 -2.91 11.80 34.19
CA ASP A 81 -1.69 11.99 33.43
C ASP A 81 -1.95 12.29 31.94
N ALA A 82 -3.14 12.71 31.57
CA ALA A 82 -3.50 13.09 30.21
C ALA A 82 -3.71 14.60 30.03
N ASN A 83 -3.51 15.05 28.81
CA ASN A 83 -3.85 16.39 28.33
C ASN A 83 -5.13 16.34 27.51
N PHE A 84 -6.08 17.18 27.84
CA PHE A 84 -7.26 17.45 27.02
C PHE A 84 -7.18 18.88 26.49
N LEU A 85 -7.15 19.02 25.18
CA LEU A 85 -7.22 20.30 24.47
C LEU A 85 -8.67 20.51 24.03
N GLN A 86 -9.42 21.28 24.81
CA GLN A 86 -10.82 21.54 24.51
C GLN A 86 -10.96 22.66 23.48
N VAL A 87 -11.67 22.37 22.38
CA VAL A 87 -11.93 23.27 21.26
C VAL A 87 -13.42 23.27 20.90
N GLY A 88 -13.87 24.28 20.16
CA GLY A 88 -15.28 24.36 19.74
C GLY A 88 -15.63 23.34 18.63
N ASP A 89 -14.69 23.03 17.73
CA ASP A 89 -14.86 22.08 16.61
C ASP A 89 -13.54 21.37 16.37
N THR A 90 -13.54 20.06 16.59
CA THR A 90 -12.33 19.23 16.48
C THR A 90 -11.86 19.06 15.02
N ARG A 91 -12.74 19.11 14.03
CA ARG A 91 -12.39 19.10 12.61
C ARG A 91 -11.69 20.39 12.20
N ARG A 92 -12.23 21.55 12.58
CA ARG A 92 -11.58 22.84 12.31
C ARG A 92 -10.26 22.97 13.04
N ALA A 93 -10.14 22.42 14.25
CA ALA A 93 -8.88 22.35 14.99
C ALA A 93 -7.83 21.53 14.21
N LEU A 94 -8.18 20.36 13.69
CA LEU A 94 -7.31 19.54 12.85
C LEU A 94 -6.84 20.31 11.61
N GLN A 95 -7.75 20.96 10.90
CA GLN A 95 -7.47 21.78 9.72
C GLN A 95 -6.50 22.93 10.05
N ARG A 96 -6.73 23.63 11.15
CA ARG A 96 -5.88 24.75 11.63
C ARG A 96 -4.47 24.27 11.98
N LEU A 97 -4.35 23.13 12.66
CA LEU A 97 -3.06 22.55 12.99
C LEU A 97 -2.28 22.17 11.73
N ALA A 98 -2.93 21.50 10.78
CA ALA A 98 -2.29 21.11 9.52
C ALA A 98 -1.89 22.32 8.66
N ALA A 99 -2.71 23.36 8.60
CA ALA A 99 -2.37 24.61 7.91
C ALA A 99 -1.14 25.28 8.54
N LYS A 100 -1.05 25.28 9.86
CA LYS A 100 0.12 25.83 10.55
C LYS A 100 1.37 24.98 10.33
N HIS A 101 1.24 23.65 10.30
CA HIS A 101 2.32 22.74 9.96
C HIS A 101 2.83 22.99 8.52
N ARG A 102 1.93 23.19 7.55
CA ARG A 102 2.27 23.49 6.15
C ARG A 102 3.15 24.75 5.98
N GLU A 103 2.93 25.77 6.79
CA GLU A 103 3.68 27.04 6.73
C GLU A 103 5.19 26.89 6.97
N HIS A 104 5.63 25.80 7.60
CA HIS A 104 7.05 25.55 7.87
C HIS A 104 7.83 25.07 6.63
N PHE A 105 7.15 24.70 5.54
CA PHE A 105 7.77 24.10 4.37
C PHE A 105 7.71 25.02 3.16
N GLN A 106 8.87 25.50 2.70
CA GLN A 106 9.04 26.34 1.51
C GLN A 106 9.39 25.47 0.30
N ILE A 107 8.53 24.53 -0.04
CA ILE A 107 8.70 23.55 -1.11
C ILE A 107 7.60 23.72 -2.17
N PRO A 108 7.84 23.30 -3.44
CA PRO A 108 6.78 23.19 -4.42
C PRO A 108 5.71 22.22 -3.95
N VAL A 109 4.45 22.59 -4.14
CA VAL A 109 3.32 21.74 -3.81
C VAL A 109 2.34 21.72 -4.97
N VAL A 110 2.04 20.51 -5.47
CA VAL A 110 1.03 20.26 -6.47
C VAL A 110 -0.30 20.00 -5.78
N GLY A 111 -1.27 20.88 -6.01
CA GLY A 111 -2.65 20.70 -5.58
C GLY A 111 -3.50 20.22 -6.75
N ILE A 112 -4.16 19.07 -6.60
CA ILE A 112 -4.92 18.43 -7.67
C ILE A 112 -6.40 18.42 -7.30
N THR A 113 -7.25 18.99 -8.15
CA THR A 113 -8.70 18.91 -8.02
C THR A 113 -9.36 18.51 -9.35
N GLY A 114 -10.65 18.29 -9.31
CA GLY A 114 -11.46 17.87 -10.46
C GLY A 114 -12.52 16.86 -10.05
N SER A 115 -13.35 16.43 -10.98
CA SER A 115 -14.35 15.37 -10.73
C SER A 115 -13.71 13.99 -10.77
N ASN A 116 -13.00 13.65 -11.84
CA ASN A 116 -12.33 12.38 -12.06
C ASN A 116 -10.82 12.58 -12.33
N GLY A 117 -10.01 11.51 -12.27
CA GLY A 117 -8.59 11.54 -12.63
C GLY A 117 -7.62 12.03 -11.54
N LYS A 118 -8.09 12.66 -10.45
CA LYS A 118 -7.22 13.22 -9.38
C LYS A 118 -6.19 12.23 -8.86
N THR A 119 -6.65 11.06 -8.44
CA THR A 119 -5.78 10.01 -7.87
C THR A 119 -4.82 9.45 -8.92
N VAL A 120 -5.27 9.30 -10.17
CA VAL A 120 -4.42 8.85 -11.28
C VAL A 120 -3.30 9.86 -11.53
N VAL A 121 -3.63 11.13 -11.68
CA VAL A 121 -2.64 12.21 -11.89
C VAL A 121 -1.67 12.28 -10.71
N LYS A 122 -2.15 12.19 -9.46
CA LYS A 122 -1.30 12.16 -8.27
C LYS A 122 -0.30 11.00 -8.27
N GLU A 123 -0.79 9.77 -8.51
CA GLU A 123 0.07 8.58 -8.49
C GLU A 123 1.06 8.57 -9.68
N TRP A 124 0.63 9.02 -10.85
CA TRP A 124 1.53 9.12 -11.99
C TRP A 124 2.56 10.23 -11.82
N LEU A 125 2.20 11.39 -11.29
CA LEU A 125 3.17 12.41 -10.92
C LEU A 125 4.18 11.89 -9.90
N TYR A 126 3.72 11.09 -8.94
CA TYR A 126 4.63 10.43 -8.02
C TYR A 126 5.61 9.49 -8.74
N GLN A 127 5.13 8.61 -9.64
CA GLN A 127 5.99 7.72 -10.43
C GLN A 127 7.00 8.51 -11.29
N LEU A 128 6.58 9.62 -11.86
CA LEU A 128 7.42 10.43 -12.74
C LEU A 128 8.48 11.25 -11.99
N LEU A 129 8.19 11.74 -10.78
CA LEU A 129 8.98 12.71 -10.03
C LEU A 129 9.81 12.11 -8.90
N SER A 130 9.37 11.00 -8.30
CA SER A 130 10.05 10.36 -7.17
C SER A 130 11.47 9.82 -7.47
N PRO A 131 11.86 9.47 -8.71
CA PRO A 131 13.24 9.10 -8.98
C PRO A 131 14.28 10.22 -8.76
N GLU A 132 13.85 11.48 -8.80
CA GLU A 132 14.75 12.63 -8.65
C GLU A 132 14.48 13.48 -7.40
N ARG A 133 13.32 13.27 -6.72
CA ARG A 133 12.90 14.12 -5.60
C ARG A 133 12.26 13.28 -4.50
N THR A 134 12.47 13.69 -3.27
CA THR A 134 11.73 13.14 -2.14
C THR A 134 10.30 13.72 -2.13
N VAL A 135 9.33 12.88 -2.51
CA VAL A 135 7.94 13.30 -2.69
C VAL A 135 7.06 12.83 -1.53
N THR A 136 6.35 13.76 -0.91
CA THR A 136 5.25 13.45 0.03
C THR A 136 3.92 13.65 -0.71
N ARG A 137 3.05 12.63 -0.68
CA ARG A 137 1.74 12.69 -1.33
C ARG A 137 0.60 12.23 -0.44
N SER A 138 -0.63 12.58 -0.81
CA SER A 138 -1.82 12.05 -0.15
C SER A 138 -1.83 10.52 -0.19
N PRO A 139 -1.92 9.84 0.98
CA PRO A 139 -2.13 8.40 1.02
C PRO A 139 -3.49 8.07 0.38
N ARG A 140 -3.55 7.08 -0.49
CA ARG A 140 -4.80 6.66 -1.16
C ARG A 140 -5.57 7.86 -1.75
N SER A 141 -6.88 7.96 -1.52
CA SER A 141 -7.73 9.09 -1.93
C SER A 141 -8.08 10.00 -0.74
N TYR A 142 -7.10 10.34 0.11
CA TYR A 142 -7.28 11.26 1.25
C TYR A 142 -7.44 12.69 0.76
N ASN A 143 -8.60 12.99 0.17
CA ASN A 143 -8.93 14.28 -0.47
C ASN A 143 -10.06 15.04 0.23
N SER A 144 -10.56 14.55 1.36
CA SER A 144 -11.68 15.14 2.13
C SER A 144 -11.21 16.16 3.16
N GLN A 145 -12.17 16.79 3.85
CA GLN A 145 -11.96 17.77 4.93
C GLN A 145 -11.15 17.23 6.13
N ILE A 146 -11.02 15.89 6.25
CA ILE A 146 -10.20 15.19 7.26
C ILE A 146 -8.94 14.61 6.62
N GLY A 147 -9.08 14.01 5.44
CA GLY A 147 -7.97 13.34 4.75
C GLY A 147 -6.86 14.28 4.31
N VAL A 148 -7.20 15.49 3.84
CA VAL A 148 -6.21 16.50 3.42
C VAL A 148 -5.33 16.96 4.59
N PRO A 149 -5.86 17.35 5.76
CA PRO A 149 -5.04 17.66 6.92
C PRO A 149 -4.08 16.55 7.31
N LEU A 150 -4.56 15.30 7.33
CA LEU A 150 -3.72 14.13 7.65
C LEU A 150 -2.62 13.91 6.61
N SER A 151 -2.91 14.17 5.33
CA SER A 151 -1.93 14.07 4.25
C SER A 151 -0.83 15.13 4.36
N VAL A 152 -1.20 16.36 4.63
CA VAL A 152 -0.27 17.49 4.76
C VAL A 152 0.61 17.36 6.01
N TRP A 153 0.09 16.75 7.08
CA TRP A 153 0.88 16.45 8.28
C TRP A 153 2.06 15.50 8.01
N LEU A 154 2.04 14.75 6.90
CA LEU A 154 3.14 13.88 6.49
C LEU A 154 4.38 14.63 5.98
N LEU A 155 4.28 15.92 5.69
CA LEU A 155 5.43 16.75 5.30
C LEU A 155 6.47 16.76 6.41
N ASN A 156 7.72 16.63 6.02
CA ASN A 156 8.87 16.62 6.92
C ASN A 156 10.07 17.33 6.27
N GLU A 157 11.15 17.50 7.01
CA GLU A 157 12.36 18.20 6.57
C GLU A 157 13.08 17.61 5.34
N HIS A 158 12.77 16.35 4.98
CA HIS A 158 13.33 15.69 3.82
C HIS A 158 12.44 15.83 2.58
N THR A 159 11.22 16.35 2.73
CA THR A 159 10.30 16.51 1.61
C THR A 159 10.75 17.63 0.68
N GLU A 160 10.95 17.32 -0.59
CA GLU A 160 11.32 18.27 -1.65
C GLU A 160 10.14 18.67 -2.52
N LEU A 161 9.08 17.87 -2.53
CA LEU A 161 7.85 18.11 -3.32
C LEU A 161 6.64 17.51 -2.61
N GLY A 162 5.57 18.30 -2.46
CA GLY A 162 4.27 17.81 -2.01
C GLY A 162 3.30 17.57 -3.16
N ILE A 163 2.48 16.50 -3.12
CA ILE A 163 1.42 16.24 -4.11
C ILE A 163 0.13 15.88 -3.36
N PHE A 164 -0.86 16.77 -3.37
CA PHE A 164 -2.07 16.58 -2.58
C PHE A 164 -3.34 16.69 -3.44
N GLU A 165 -4.28 15.78 -3.20
CA GLU A 165 -5.61 15.83 -3.80
C GLU A 165 -6.57 16.65 -2.92
N ALA A 166 -7.44 17.47 -3.56
CA ALA A 166 -8.55 18.13 -2.91
C ALA A 166 -9.88 17.76 -3.58
N GLY A 167 -10.76 17.13 -2.82
CA GLY A 167 -12.14 16.82 -3.20
C GLY A 167 -13.11 17.63 -2.37
N ILE A 168 -14.22 18.02 -2.99
CA ILE A 168 -15.32 18.75 -2.34
C ILE A 168 -16.66 18.12 -2.70
N SER A 169 -17.57 18.20 -1.77
CA SER A 169 -18.97 17.76 -1.91
C SER A 169 -19.95 18.93 -1.83
N GLU A 170 -19.57 20.03 -1.17
CA GLU A 170 -20.44 21.20 -0.91
C GLU A 170 -19.69 22.51 -1.21
N MET A 171 -20.45 23.61 -1.35
CA MET A 171 -19.89 24.96 -1.48
C MET A 171 -19.19 25.39 -0.20
N GLY A 172 -18.07 26.12 -0.33
CA GLY A 172 -17.23 26.62 0.77
C GLY A 172 -16.24 25.62 1.34
N GLU A 173 -16.25 24.36 0.91
CA GLU A 173 -15.31 23.35 1.38
C GLU A 173 -13.88 23.58 0.88
N MET A 174 -13.71 24.13 -0.34
CA MET A 174 -12.38 24.38 -0.90
C MET A 174 -11.69 25.55 -0.19
N GLU A 175 -12.43 26.53 0.29
CA GLU A 175 -11.90 27.62 1.11
C GLU A 175 -11.23 27.12 2.39
N ALA A 176 -11.73 26.03 2.97
CA ALA A 176 -11.12 25.39 4.14
C ALA A 176 -9.87 24.56 3.78
N LEU A 177 -9.79 23.97 2.57
CA LEU A 177 -8.69 23.12 2.14
C LEU A 177 -7.50 23.91 1.57
N GLN A 178 -7.76 25.06 0.94
CA GLN A 178 -6.70 25.86 0.31
C GLN A 178 -5.60 26.28 1.29
N PRO A 179 -5.89 26.81 2.51
CA PRO A 179 -4.84 27.17 3.46
C PRO A 179 -4.04 26.00 4.01
N ILE A 180 -4.58 24.79 3.90
CA ILE A 180 -3.93 23.55 4.35
C ILE A 180 -2.92 23.07 3.32
N ILE A 181 -3.30 23.05 2.03
CA ILE A 181 -2.45 22.57 0.94
C ILE A 181 -1.46 23.67 0.53
N GLN A 182 -1.92 24.91 0.38
CA GLN A 182 -1.16 26.06 -0.15
C GLN A 182 -0.36 25.64 -1.40
N PRO A 183 -1.05 25.21 -2.47
CA PRO A 183 -0.35 24.73 -3.64
C PRO A 183 0.36 25.87 -4.39
N THR A 184 1.55 25.58 -4.90
CA THR A 184 2.27 26.45 -5.85
C THR A 184 1.95 26.08 -7.28
N ILE A 185 1.55 24.82 -7.51
CA ILE A 185 1.15 24.28 -8.80
C ILE A 185 -0.26 23.73 -8.68
N GLY A 186 -1.19 24.31 -9.44
CA GLY A 186 -2.57 23.84 -9.48
C GLY A 186 -2.81 22.94 -10.68
N VAL A 187 -3.49 21.81 -10.50
CA VAL A 187 -3.94 20.93 -11.58
C VAL A 187 -5.42 20.69 -11.47
N ILE A 188 -6.19 21.12 -12.48
CA ILE A 188 -7.60 20.75 -12.61
C ILE A 188 -7.77 19.71 -13.71
N THR A 189 -8.22 18.51 -13.33
CA THR A 189 -8.33 17.38 -14.26
C THR A 189 -9.53 17.55 -15.18
N ASN A 190 -10.73 17.42 -14.65
CA ASN A 190 -11.96 17.62 -15.40
C ASN A 190 -13.10 18.06 -14.47
N ILE A 191 -14.20 18.52 -15.04
CA ILE A 191 -15.45 18.86 -14.34
C ILE A 191 -16.57 17.99 -14.91
N GLY A 192 -17.14 17.13 -14.07
CA GLY A 192 -18.24 16.24 -14.41
C GLY A 192 -19.36 16.25 -13.36
N GLY A 193 -20.38 15.40 -13.55
CA GLY A 193 -21.62 15.39 -12.77
C GLY A 193 -21.54 14.85 -11.34
N ALA A 194 -20.40 14.34 -10.85
CA ALA A 194 -20.29 13.81 -9.49
C ALA A 194 -20.59 14.89 -8.43
N HIS A 195 -21.42 14.59 -7.42
CA HIS A 195 -21.87 15.55 -6.37
C HIS A 195 -22.57 16.81 -6.91
N GLN A 196 -23.20 16.73 -8.10
CA GLN A 196 -23.85 17.90 -8.73
C GLN A 196 -25.04 18.43 -7.93
N GLU A 197 -25.66 17.59 -7.12
CA GLU A 197 -26.83 17.94 -6.30
C GLU A 197 -26.58 19.12 -5.32
N ASN A 198 -25.32 19.32 -4.92
CA ASN A 198 -24.94 20.37 -3.99
C ASN A 198 -24.43 21.65 -4.67
N PHE A 199 -24.50 21.72 -6.02
CA PHE A 199 -24.06 22.88 -6.80
C PHE A 199 -25.16 23.31 -7.78
N ALA A 200 -25.41 24.62 -7.87
CA ALA A 200 -26.43 25.14 -8.74
C ALA A 200 -26.12 24.91 -10.24
N SER A 201 -24.85 24.89 -10.62
CA SER A 201 -24.39 24.63 -11.98
C SER A 201 -23.00 23.98 -11.99
N LEU A 202 -22.60 23.40 -13.15
CA LEU A 202 -21.21 22.95 -13.37
C LEU A 202 -20.21 24.10 -13.30
N GLN A 203 -20.65 25.32 -13.66
CA GLN A 203 -19.82 26.50 -13.57
C GLN A 203 -19.52 26.87 -12.10
N ASP A 204 -20.52 26.84 -11.22
CA ASP A 204 -20.34 27.11 -9.78
C ASP A 204 -19.41 26.08 -9.14
N LYS A 205 -19.58 24.82 -9.50
CA LYS A 205 -18.72 23.74 -9.08
C LYS A 205 -17.27 23.92 -9.56
N CYS A 206 -17.08 24.36 -10.81
CA CYS A 206 -15.77 24.67 -11.35
C CYS A 206 -15.13 25.85 -10.58
N MET A 207 -15.85 26.91 -10.37
CA MET A 207 -15.40 28.10 -9.62
C MET A 207 -15.02 27.76 -8.18
N GLU A 208 -15.82 26.92 -7.51
CA GLU A 208 -15.49 26.43 -6.16
C GLU A 208 -14.18 25.64 -6.14
N LYS A 209 -14.00 24.73 -7.08
CA LYS A 209 -12.75 23.94 -7.19
C LYS A 209 -11.54 24.83 -7.49
N LEU A 210 -11.69 25.86 -8.30
CA LEU A 210 -10.63 26.81 -8.63
C LEU A 210 -10.16 27.64 -7.41
N GLN A 211 -10.95 27.77 -6.34
CA GLN A 211 -10.51 28.44 -5.11
C GLN A 211 -9.24 27.83 -4.50
N LEU A 212 -8.97 26.54 -4.78
CA LEU A 212 -7.72 25.89 -4.39
C LEU A 212 -6.49 26.63 -4.96
N PHE A 213 -6.61 27.26 -6.13
CA PHE A 213 -5.49 27.77 -6.92
C PHE A 213 -5.27 29.28 -6.80
N LYS A 214 -6.00 29.97 -5.92
CA LYS A 214 -5.96 31.45 -5.82
C LYS A 214 -4.54 32.02 -5.62
N ASP A 215 -3.63 31.23 -4.99
CA ASP A 215 -2.27 31.66 -4.67
C ASP A 215 -1.20 30.80 -5.41
N CYS A 216 -1.58 30.07 -6.46
CA CYS A 216 -0.64 29.25 -7.24
C CYS A 216 0.22 30.12 -8.17
N ASP A 217 1.48 29.68 -8.38
CA ASP A 217 2.37 30.25 -9.39
C ASP A 217 1.94 29.84 -10.80
N VAL A 218 1.40 28.63 -10.95
CA VAL A 218 0.96 28.06 -12.21
C VAL A 218 -0.30 27.20 -12.07
N ILE A 219 -1.15 27.25 -13.10
CA ILE A 219 -2.34 26.40 -13.23
C ILE A 219 -2.23 25.58 -14.51
N VAL A 220 -2.43 24.24 -14.34
CA VAL A 220 -2.43 23.26 -15.45
C VAL A 220 -3.86 22.79 -15.70
N TYR A 221 -4.29 22.80 -16.95
CA TYR A 221 -5.62 22.33 -17.34
C TYR A 221 -5.72 22.04 -18.85
N ASN A 222 -6.81 21.36 -19.24
CA ASN A 222 -7.19 21.17 -20.64
C ASN A 222 -7.75 22.47 -21.23
N GLY A 223 -6.97 23.14 -22.08
CA GLY A 223 -7.35 24.40 -22.75
C GLY A 223 -8.49 24.27 -23.76
N ASP A 224 -8.74 23.05 -24.26
CA ASP A 224 -9.86 22.77 -25.19
C ASP A 224 -11.21 22.59 -24.45
N ASN A 225 -11.19 22.53 -23.12
CA ASN A 225 -12.40 22.46 -22.29
C ASN A 225 -12.96 23.88 -22.06
N GLU A 226 -14.01 24.23 -22.79
CA GLU A 226 -14.60 25.58 -22.77
C GLU A 226 -15.08 26.00 -21.36
N LEU A 227 -15.63 25.07 -20.58
CA LEU A 227 -16.09 25.34 -19.21
C LEU A 227 -14.89 25.74 -18.31
N ILE A 228 -13.85 24.91 -18.29
CA ILE A 228 -12.66 25.18 -17.45
C ILE A 228 -11.97 26.45 -17.89
N SER A 229 -11.71 26.61 -19.18
CA SER A 229 -11.08 27.82 -19.75
C SER A 229 -11.86 29.09 -19.42
N SER A 230 -13.17 29.05 -19.53
CA SER A 230 -14.05 30.19 -19.17
C SER A 230 -14.01 30.50 -17.68
N CYS A 231 -13.97 29.47 -16.81
CA CYS A 231 -13.90 29.67 -15.37
C CYS A 231 -12.54 30.20 -14.94
N VAL A 232 -11.43 29.69 -15.51
CA VAL A 232 -10.06 30.20 -15.25
C VAL A 232 -9.97 31.67 -15.66
N ALA A 233 -10.43 32.04 -16.85
CA ALA A 233 -10.43 33.43 -17.30
C ALA A 233 -11.26 34.36 -16.38
N LYS A 234 -12.37 33.87 -15.81
CA LYS A 234 -13.21 34.65 -14.89
C LYS A 234 -12.65 34.77 -13.48
N SER A 235 -11.78 33.84 -13.07
CA SER A 235 -11.22 33.81 -11.71
C SER A 235 -10.24 34.95 -11.41
N LEU A 236 -9.74 35.65 -12.46
CA LEU A 236 -8.79 36.77 -12.38
C LEU A 236 -7.53 36.42 -11.58
N PHE A 237 -7.09 35.16 -11.62
CA PHE A 237 -5.85 34.75 -10.97
C PHE A 237 -4.63 35.37 -11.68
N THR A 238 -3.60 35.67 -10.94
CA THR A 238 -2.31 36.18 -11.45
C THR A 238 -1.36 35.04 -11.84
N SER A 239 -1.79 33.81 -11.69
CA SER A 239 -1.01 32.62 -11.97
C SER A 239 -0.66 32.50 -13.46
N ARG A 240 0.52 31.93 -13.75
CA ARG A 240 0.86 31.51 -15.11
C ARG A 240 -0.03 30.33 -15.50
N GLU A 241 -0.48 30.30 -16.75
CA GLU A 241 -1.28 29.19 -17.28
C GLU A 241 -0.40 28.27 -18.15
N ILE A 242 -0.49 26.96 -17.91
CA ILE A 242 -0.04 25.92 -18.82
C ILE A 242 -1.27 25.12 -19.26
N ALA A 243 -2.05 25.76 -20.11
CA ALA A 243 -3.17 25.11 -20.80
C ALA A 243 -2.61 24.29 -21.97
N TRP A 244 -2.82 22.97 -21.91
CA TRP A 244 -2.49 22.13 -23.07
C TRP A 244 -3.70 22.07 -24.02
N SER A 245 -3.42 21.99 -25.32
CA SER A 245 -4.48 22.00 -26.34
C SER A 245 -4.11 21.13 -27.54
N MET A 246 -5.10 20.48 -28.13
CA MET A 246 -5.03 19.81 -29.44
C MET A 246 -5.56 20.67 -30.57
N LYS A 247 -6.25 21.78 -30.26
CA LYS A 247 -6.92 22.63 -31.24
C LYS A 247 -6.21 23.96 -31.46
N ASP A 248 -5.65 24.55 -30.40
CA ASP A 248 -5.03 25.87 -30.41
C ASP A 248 -3.51 25.73 -30.37
N ASN A 249 -2.89 25.94 -31.51
CA ASN A 249 -1.44 25.83 -31.70
C ASN A 249 -0.63 27.01 -31.11
N GLU A 250 -1.27 28.05 -30.63
CA GLU A 250 -0.63 29.18 -29.94
C GLU A 250 -0.44 28.89 -28.43
N ARG A 251 -1.10 27.86 -27.91
CA ARG A 251 -0.91 27.46 -26.48
C ARG A 251 0.51 27.00 -26.18
N PRO A 252 1.03 27.27 -24.96
CA PRO A 252 2.40 26.91 -24.57
C PRO A 252 2.71 25.41 -24.72
N LEU A 253 1.73 24.56 -24.48
CA LEU A 253 1.80 23.11 -24.67
C LEU A 253 0.77 22.69 -25.73
N TYR A 254 1.23 22.52 -26.95
CA TYR A 254 0.40 22.09 -28.08
C TYR A 254 0.62 20.61 -28.39
N ILE A 255 -0.47 19.87 -28.48
CA ILE A 255 -0.48 18.45 -28.79
C ILE A 255 -0.70 18.29 -30.29
N GLU A 256 0.36 17.96 -31.02
CA GLU A 256 0.34 17.90 -32.48
C GLU A 256 -0.38 16.67 -33.00
N ARG A 257 -0.16 15.51 -32.32
CA ARG A 257 -0.70 14.22 -32.78
C ARG A 257 -0.75 13.19 -31.67
N ILE A 258 -1.80 12.38 -31.68
CA ILE A 258 -1.99 11.20 -30.82
C ILE A 258 -2.14 9.98 -31.71
N GLU A 259 -1.25 9.01 -31.56
CA GLU A 259 -1.23 7.77 -32.34
C GLU A 259 -1.42 6.59 -31.38
N LYS A 260 -2.50 5.82 -31.60
CA LYS A 260 -2.84 4.65 -30.78
C LYS A 260 -2.52 3.35 -31.52
N ASP A 261 -1.97 2.37 -30.81
CA ASP A 261 -1.84 0.98 -31.28
C ASP A 261 -2.28 0.00 -30.18
N ASP A 262 -2.15 -1.29 -30.41
CA ASP A 262 -2.60 -2.37 -29.47
C ASP A 262 -1.85 -2.35 -28.12
N LYS A 263 -0.72 -1.65 -28.02
CA LYS A 263 0.20 -1.69 -26.88
C LYS A 263 0.31 -0.33 -26.16
N GLY A 264 -0.35 0.70 -26.64
CA GLY A 264 -0.29 2.00 -26.00
C GLY A 264 -0.53 3.18 -26.95
N THR A 265 -0.23 4.36 -26.47
CA THR A 265 -0.44 5.63 -27.19
C THR A 265 0.83 6.43 -27.24
N THR A 266 1.21 6.89 -28.42
CA THR A 266 2.30 7.85 -28.65
C THR A 266 1.71 9.26 -28.80
N VAL A 267 2.22 10.20 -28.03
CA VAL A 267 1.80 11.61 -28.04
C VAL A 267 2.95 12.47 -28.53
N LYS A 268 2.73 13.19 -29.63
CA LYS A 268 3.66 14.19 -30.17
C LYS A 268 3.21 15.58 -29.73
N TYR A 269 4.12 16.34 -29.14
CA TYR A 269 3.80 17.64 -28.59
C TYR A 269 4.88 18.69 -28.90
N ARG A 270 4.47 19.95 -28.88
CA ARG A 270 5.35 21.11 -28.92
C ARG A 270 5.25 21.92 -27.63
N TYR A 271 6.39 22.19 -27.03
CA TYR A 271 6.49 23.02 -25.84
C TYR A 271 7.62 24.03 -25.99
N LEU A 272 7.31 25.32 -25.83
CA LEU A 272 8.28 26.43 -26.00
C LEU A 272 9.08 26.37 -27.34
N GLY A 273 8.45 25.88 -28.39
CA GLY A 273 9.05 25.79 -29.73
C GLY A 273 9.82 24.49 -30.01
N PHE A 274 9.93 23.58 -29.07
CA PHE A 274 10.57 22.27 -29.23
C PHE A 274 9.57 21.17 -29.44
N ASN A 275 9.72 20.39 -30.51
CA ASN A 275 8.92 19.20 -30.79
C ASN A 275 9.54 17.99 -30.10
N LYS A 276 8.72 17.27 -29.34
CA LYS A 276 9.10 16.06 -28.62
C LYS A 276 7.95 15.06 -28.66
N GLU A 277 8.22 13.83 -28.23
CA GLU A 277 7.21 12.80 -28.11
C GLU A 277 7.43 11.95 -26.86
N TYR A 278 6.36 11.32 -26.38
CA TYR A 278 6.40 10.29 -25.36
C TYR A 278 5.37 9.21 -25.66
N ARG A 279 5.52 8.06 -25.02
CA ARG A 279 4.60 6.94 -25.13
C ARG A 279 4.06 6.57 -23.76
N ILE A 280 2.78 6.17 -23.68
CA ILE A 280 2.16 5.57 -22.50
C ILE A 280 1.61 4.18 -22.84
N PRO A 281 1.59 3.22 -21.86
CA PRO A 281 1.05 1.88 -22.07
C PRO A 281 -0.48 1.81 -21.97
N PHE A 282 -1.19 2.91 -22.27
CA PHE A 282 -2.65 3.05 -22.19
C PHE A 282 -3.19 3.57 -23.51
N ILE A 283 -4.45 3.19 -23.84
CA ILE A 283 -5.08 3.57 -25.11
C ILE A 283 -6.37 4.37 -24.92
N ASP A 284 -6.89 4.46 -23.69
CA ASP A 284 -8.12 5.16 -23.36
C ASP A 284 -7.89 6.68 -23.23
N ASP A 285 -8.94 7.45 -23.58
CA ASP A 285 -8.86 8.91 -23.64
C ASP A 285 -8.65 9.54 -22.26
N ALA A 286 -9.19 8.95 -21.19
CA ALA A 286 -8.99 9.46 -19.83
C ALA A 286 -7.54 9.32 -19.38
N SER A 287 -6.88 8.20 -19.69
CA SER A 287 -5.45 8.00 -19.43
C SER A 287 -4.59 8.96 -20.24
N ILE A 288 -4.96 9.21 -21.50
CA ILE A 288 -4.25 10.19 -22.33
C ILE A 288 -4.37 11.58 -21.71
N GLU A 289 -5.59 12.03 -21.37
CA GLU A 289 -5.82 13.33 -20.72
C GLU A 289 -5.07 13.47 -19.39
N ASN A 290 -5.09 12.44 -18.54
CA ASN A 290 -4.33 12.43 -17.29
C ASN A 290 -2.81 12.53 -17.54
N SER A 291 -2.29 11.85 -18.58
CA SER A 291 -0.87 11.93 -18.94
C SER A 291 -0.46 13.31 -19.42
N LEU A 292 -1.34 14.04 -20.13
CA LEU A 292 -1.11 15.40 -20.57
C LEU A 292 -1.01 16.38 -19.40
N ASN A 293 -1.85 16.20 -18.38
CA ASN A 293 -1.73 16.96 -17.14
C ASN A 293 -0.40 16.67 -16.42
N CYS A 294 0.01 15.40 -16.36
CA CYS A 294 1.31 15.02 -15.79
C CYS A 294 2.48 15.60 -16.59
N LEU A 295 2.42 15.55 -17.93
CA LEU A 295 3.42 16.14 -18.81
C LEU A 295 3.62 17.61 -18.51
N ALA A 296 2.53 18.39 -18.41
CA ALA A 296 2.58 19.82 -18.16
C ALA A 296 3.28 20.15 -16.82
N VAL A 297 2.97 19.40 -15.76
CA VAL A 297 3.62 19.54 -14.45
C VAL A 297 5.11 19.19 -14.52
N CYS A 298 5.46 18.05 -15.16
CA CYS A 298 6.85 17.62 -15.30
C CYS A 298 7.69 18.64 -16.08
N LEU A 299 7.15 19.20 -17.17
CA LEU A 299 7.81 20.25 -17.94
C LEU A 299 8.00 21.55 -17.13
N TYR A 300 7.00 21.94 -16.33
CA TYR A 300 7.12 23.09 -15.43
C TYR A 300 8.18 22.87 -14.35
N LEU A 301 8.27 21.68 -13.81
CA LEU A 301 9.29 21.29 -12.83
C LEU A 301 10.66 20.99 -13.45
N MET A 302 10.83 21.28 -14.75
CA MET A 302 12.10 21.21 -15.50
C MET A 302 12.67 19.79 -15.63
N LEU A 303 11.84 18.75 -15.62
CA LEU A 303 12.30 17.42 -16.02
C LEU A 303 12.73 17.43 -17.50
N SER A 304 13.79 16.69 -17.82
CA SER A 304 14.21 16.57 -19.21
C SER A 304 13.16 15.83 -20.04
N PRO A 305 12.93 16.24 -21.30
CA PRO A 305 11.99 15.51 -22.17
C PRO A 305 12.34 14.03 -22.34
N GLU A 306 13.62 13.69 -22.27
CA GLU A 306 14.12 12.31 -22.35
C GLU A 306 13.70 11.50 -21.11
N SER A 307 13.88 12.05 -19.91
CA SER A 307 13.43 11.43 -18.65
C SER A 307 11.89 11.29 -18.61
N ILE A 308 11.18 12.30 -19.11
CA ILE A 308 9.72 12.25 -19.21
C ILE A 308 9.30 11.09 -20.13
N ALA A 309 9.87 11.00 -21.33
CA ALA A 309 9.51 9.98 -22.31
C ALA A 309 9.82 8.56 -21.79
N GLU A 310 10.99 8.38 -21.17
CA GLU A 310 11.38 7.10 -20.55
C GLU A 310 10.38 6.67 -19.46
N ARG A 311 10.05 7.57 -18.52
CA ARG A 311 9.18 7.23 -17.39
C ARG A 311 7.73 7.10 -17.79
N MET A 312 7.23 7.89 -18.72
CA MET A 312 5.87 7.79 -19.25
C MET A 312 5.62 6.42 -19.90
N ALA A 313 6.63 5.83 -20.55
CA ALA A 313 6.54 4.50 -21.15
C ALA A 313 6.37 3.36 -20.10
N HIS A 314 6.73 3.62 -18.85
CA HIS A 314 6.67 2.67 -17.76
C HIS A 314 5.60 3.00 -16.70
N LEU A 315 4.65 3.89 -17.01
CA LEU A 315 3.55 4.21 -16.10
C LEU A 315 2.72 2.96 -15.81
N GLU A 316 2.49 2.71 -14.52
CA GLU A 316 1.67 1.60 -14.06
C GLU A 316 0.20 2.01 -13.89
N PRO A 317 -0.75 1.07 -14.10
CA PRO A 317 -2.15 1.31 -13.76
C PRO A 317 -2.28 1.64 -12.27
N VAL A 318 -3.05 2.66 -11.96
CA VAL A 318 -3.38 2.96 -10.56
C VAL A 318 -4.42 1.93 -10.10
N ALA A 319 -4.03 1.08 -9.16
CA ALA A 319 -4.94 0.13 -8.53
C ALA A 319 -6.20 0.85 -8.04
N MET A 320 -7.38 0.33 -8.40
CA MET A 320 -8.74 0.79 -8.08
C MET A 320 -9.50 1.53 -9.21
N ARG A 321 -9.01 1.51 -10.49
CA ARG A 321 -9.82 1.98 -11.63
C ARG A 321 -9.57 1.10 -12.85
N LEU A 322 -10.63 0.47 -13.35
CA LEU A 322 -10.64 -0.40 -14.53
C LEU A 322 -9.65 -1.58 -14.45
N GLU A 323 -9.66 -2.29 -13.32
CA GLU A 323 -8.88 -3.50 -13.16
C GLU A 323 -9.43 -4.62 -14.06
N VAL A 324 -8.58 -5.19 -14.91
CA VAL A 324 -8.96 -6.29 -15.79
C VAL A 324 -8.48 -7.61 -15.21
N LYS A 325 -9.42 -8.53 -14.99
CA LYS A 325 -9.16 -9.88 -14.44
C LYS A 325 -9.74 -10.97 -15.34
N GLU A 326 -9.14 -12.15 -15.29
CA GLU A 326 -9.77 -13.35 -15.86
C GLU A 326 -10.91 -13.80 -14.94
N GLY A 327 -12.09 -13.98 -15.53
CA GLY A 327 -13.28 -14.47 -14.85
C GLY A 327 -13.53 -15.95 -15.08
N LYS A 328 -14.38 -16.55 -14.25
CA LYS A 328 -14.87 -17.93 -14.44
C LYS A 328 -15.52 -18.10 -15.81
N ASN A 329 -15.55 -19.33 -16.30
CA ASN A 329 -16.18 -19.73 -17.56
C ASN A 329 -15.72 -18.94 -18.80
N GLY A 330 -14.44 -18.50 -18.83
CA GLY A 330 -13.87 -17.72 -19.94
C GLY A 330 -14.33 -16.27 -20.01
N CYS A 331 -14.93 -15.73 -18.96
CA CYS A 331 -15.27 -14.32 -18.87
C CYS A 331 -14.01 -13.47 -18.67
N VAL A 332 -14.07 -12.22 -19.12
CA VAL A 332 -13.11 -11.17 -18.78
C VAL A 332 -13.82 -10.14 -17.91
N LEU A 333 -13.32 -9.92 -16.71
CA LEU A 333 -13.89 -8.97 -15.76
C LEU A 333 -13.18 -7.63 -15.88
N ILE A 334 -13.95 -6.56 -15.92
CA ILE A 334 -13.48 -5.19 -15.79
C ILE A 334 -14.09 -4.65 -14.50
N ASN A 335 -13.29 -4.50 -13.47
CA ASN A 335 -13.75 -4.02 -12.17
C ASN A 335 -13.55 -2.51 -12.05
N ASP A 336 -14.64 -1.75 -11.82
CA ASP A 336 -14.68 -0.32 -11.54
C ASP A 336 -15.73 -0.03 -10.44
N SER A 337 -15.60 -0.71 -9.31
CA SER A 337 -16.61 -0.74 -8.24
C SER A 337 -16.48 0.37 -7.19
N TYR A 338 -15.76 1.46 -7.46
CA TYR A 338 -15.51 2.51 -6.48
C TYR A 338 -16.36 3.76 -6.65
N ASN A 339 -16.58 4.23 -7.88
CA ASN A 339 -17.41 5.39 -8.21
C ASN A 339 -18.51 5.00 -9.18
N SER A 340 -19.74 5.43 -8.90
CA SER A 340 -20.87 5.26 -9.81
C SER A 340 -21.46 6.63 -10.14
N ASP A 341 -20.84 7.35 -11.08
CA ASP A 341 -21.36 8.54 -11.71
C ASP A 341 -21.49 8.36 -13.23
N PHE A 342 -22.31 9.20 -13.89
CA PHE A 342 -22.61 9.05 -15.31
C PHE A 342 -21.37 9.19 -16.21
N ALA A 343 -20.48 10.13 -15.92
CA ALA A 343 -19.27 10.37 -16.73
C ALA A 343 -18.26 9.22 -16.60
N SER A 344 -18.06 8.69 -15.39
CA SER A 344 -17.20 7.53 -15.16
C SER A 344 -17.80 6.24 -15.75
N LEU A 345 -19.12 6.14 -15.86
CA LEU A 345 -19.78 5.02 -16.54
C LEU A 345 -19.49 5.05 -18.05
N ASP A 346 -19.54 6.22 -18.69
CA ASP A 346 -19.23 6.35 -20.12
C ASP A 346 -17.80 5.93 -20.43
N ILE A 347 -16.83 6.35 -19.60
CA ILE A 347 -15.41 5.95 -19.73
C ILE A 347 -15.25 4.44 -19.59
N ALA A 348 -15.89 3.83 -18.60
CA ALA A 348 -15.80 2.40 -18.37
C ALA A 348 -16.44 1.57 -19.50
N LEU A 349 -17.56 2.03 -20.03
CA LEU A 349 -18.22 1.39 -21.18
C LEU A 349 -17.41 1.53 -22.47
N ASP A 350 -16.79 2.67 -22.72
CA ASP A 350 -15.87 2.87 -23.85
C ASP A 350 -14.68 1.91 -23.76
N PHE A 351 -14.10 1.77 -22.57
CA PHE A 351 -13.02 0.80 -22.33
C PHE A 351 -13.46 -0.65 -22.59
N MET A 352 -14.63 -1.06 -22.11
CA MET A 352 -15.22 -2.37 -22.37
C MET A 352 -15.44 -2.60 -23.88
N ALA A 353 -15.95 -1.60 -24.59
CA ALA A 353 -16.21 -1.68 -26.03
C ALA A 353 -14.93 -1.99 -26.83
N ARG A 354 -13.85 -1.28 -26.56
CA ARG A 354 -12.55 -1.48 -27.23
C ARG A 354 -11.92 -2.85 -26.98
N ARG A 355 -12.14 -3.44 -25.80
CA ARG A 355 -11.64 -4.77 -25.46
C ARG A 355 -12.39 -5.92 -26.14
N THR A 356 -13.56 -5.65 -26.71
CA THR A 356 -14.42 -6.66 -27.32
C THR A 356 -14.44 -6.64 -28.84
N GLU A 357 -13.91 -5.60 -29.49
CA GLU A 357 -13.94 -5.46 -30.95
C GLU A 357 -13.31 -6.64 -31.71
N ASP A 358 -12.27 -7.26 -31.14
CA ASP A 358 -11.54 -8.35 -31.84
C ASP A 358 -12.05 -9.77 -31.58
N LYS A 359 -13.02 -10.02 -30.69
CA LYS A 359 -13.34 -11.39 -30.23
C LYS A 359 -14.82 -11.80 -30.27
N GLY A 360 -15.74 -10.95 -30.67
CA GLY A 360 -17.19 -11.26 -30.76
C GLY A 360 -17.83 -11.72 -29.45
N ARG A 361 -17.28 -11.32 -28.31
CA ARG A 361 -17.77 -11.66 -26.97
C ARG A 361 -18.95 -10.77 -26.58
N LYS A 362 -19.93 -11.34 -25.90
CA LYS A 362 -21.06 -10.61 -25.32
C LYS A 362 -20.58 -9.62 -24.25
N ARG A 363 -21.16 -8.42 -24.21
CA ARG A 363 -20.85 -7.34 -23.26
C ARG A 363 -21.92 -7.27 -22.19
N THR A 364 -21.56 -7.61 -20.96
CA THR A 364 -22.45 -7.55 -19.79
C THR A 364 -22.03 -6.45 -18.85
N LEU A 365 -22.96 -5.56 -18.52
CA LEU A 365 -22.78 -4.51 -17.52
C LEU A 365 -23.49 -4.90 -16.22
N ILE A 366 -22.76 -4.93 -15.10
CA ILE A 366 -23.33 -5.00 -13.75
C ILE A 366 -23.23 -3.59 -13.16
N LEU A 367 -24.38 -2.94 -12.89
CA LEU A 367 -24.45 -1.54 -12.51
C LEU A 367 -25.29 -1.37 -11.23
N SER A 368 -24.74 -0.66 -10.22
CA SER A 368 -25.51 -0.25 -9.04
C SER A 368 -26.36 1.01 -9.32
N ASP A 369 -27.18 1.42 -8.35
CA ASP A 369 -27.72 2.77 -8.36
C ASP A 369 -26.60 3.81 -8.49
N ILE A 370 -26.87 4.83 -9.30
CA ILE A 370 -25.99 5.99 -9.47
C ILE A 370 -26.44 7.05 -8.48
N LEU A 371 -25.64 7.25 -7.44
CA LEU A 371 -25.95 8.11 -6.32
C LEU A 371 -25.50 9.57 -6.54
N GLU A 372 -26.10 10.51 -5.82
CA GLU A 372 -25.64 11.91 -5.68
C GLU A 372 -25.53 12.69 -7.02
N THR A 373 -26.44 12.48 -7.95
CA THR A 373 -26.41 13.15 -9.27
C THR A 373 -27.15 14.49 -9.29
N GLY A 374 -28.02 14.76 -8.33
CA GLY A 374 -28.90 15.94 -8.30
C GLY A 374 -29.94 15.98 -9.41
N GLN A 375 -30.02 14.95 -10.27
CA GLN A 375 -30.97 14.83 -11.34
C GLN A 375 -32.17 13.95 -10.93
N PRO A 376 -33.39 14.24 -11.44
CA PRO A 376 -34.49 13.32 -11.26
C PRO A 376 -34.16 11.93 -11.81
N SER A 377 -34.36 10.88 -11.02
CA SER A 377 -34.04 9.49 -11.35
C SER A 377 -34.56 9.07 -12.73
N LYS A 378 -35.77 9.53 -13.11
CA LYS A 378 -36.36 9.27 -14.45
C LYS A 378 -35.53 9.82 -15.61
N LEU A 379 -34.90 10.97 -15.45
CA LEU A 379 -34.07 11.61 -16.48
C LEU A 379 -32.73 10.92 -16.56
N LEU A 380 -32.11 10.67 -15.41
CA LEU A 380 -30.84 9.99 -15.27
C LEU A 380 -30.86 8.62 -15.97
N TYR A 381 -31.81 7.75 -15.60
CA TYR A 381 -31.83 6.39 -16.15
C TYR A 381 -32.31 6.33 -17.61
N ARG A 382 -32.92 7.39 -18.13
CA ARG A 382 -33.13 7.54 -19.60
C ARG A 382 -31.78 7.74 -20.28
N GLN A 383 -30.93 8.64 -19.75
CA GLN A 383 -29.58 8.89 -20.29
C GLN A 383 -28.67 7.67 -20.15
N VAL A 384 -28.75 6.95 -19.03
CA VAL A 384 -28.01 5.69 -18.81
C VAL A 384 -28.44 4.64 -19.85
N ALA A 385 -29.73 4.48 -20.11
CA ALA A 385 -30.21 3.50 -21.10
C ALA A 385 -29.76 3.85 -22.52
N GLU A 386 -29.81 5.14 -22.91
CA GLU A 386 -29.30 5.65 -24.19
C GLU A 386 -27.78 5.41 -24.31
N LEU A 387 -26.99 5.67 -23.25
CA LEU A 387 -25.56 5.43 -23.21
C LEU A 387 -25.23 3.93 -23.34
N VAL A 388 -25.88 3.09 -22.57
CA VAL A 388 -25.70 1.62 -22.58
C VAL A 388 -26.00 1.06 -23.97
N HIS A 389 -27.06 1.55 -24.63
CA HIS A 389 -27.41 1.15 -26.00
C HIS A 389 -26.37 1.65 -27.02
N SER A 390 -25.94 2.92 -26.95
CA SER A 390 -24.95 3.50 -27.87
C SER A 390 -23.56 2.84 -27.78
N ARG A 391 -23.20 2.33 -26.59
CA ARG A 391 -21.93 1.63 -26.34
C ARG A 391 -22.00 0.12 -26.66
N GLY A 392 -23.14 -0.37 -27.14
CA GLY A 392 -23.32 -1.73 -27.61
C GLY A 392 -23.25 -2.77 -26.49
N VAL A 393 -23.82 -2.48 -25.34
CA VAL A 393 -23.99 -3.44 -24.25
C VAL A 393 -25.09 -4.43 -24.62
N ASP A 394 -24.83 -5.72 -24.48
CA ASP A 394 -25.78 -6.79 -24.84
C ASP A 394 -26.69 -7.15 -23.65
N ARG A 395 -26.16 -7.03 -22.42
CA ARG A 395 -26.89 -7.37 -21.19
C ARG A 395 -26.60 -6.35 -20.09
N ILE A 396 -27.65 -5.99 -19.32
CA ILE A 396 -27.52 -5.23 -18.09
C ILE A 396 -28.03 -6.04 -16.88
N ILE A 397 -27.26 -6.04 -15.79
CA ILE A 397 -27.63 -6.53 -14.46
C ILE A 397 -27.64 -5.33 -13.52
N GLY A 398 -28.83 -4.83 -13.19
CA GLY A 398 -29.00 -3.66 -12.32
C GLY A 398 -29.15 -4.09 -10.85
N VAL A 399 -28.48 -3.38 -9.93
CA VAL A 399 -28.57 -3.63 -8.48
C VAL A 399 -28.91 -2.34 -7.76
N GLY A 400 -30.05 -2.27 -7.14
CA GLY A 400 -30.56 -1.12 -6.41
C GLY A 400 -32.02 -0.85 -6.68
N GLU A 401 -32.64 -0.01 -5.86
CA GLU A 401 -34.06 0.27 -5.96
C GLU A 401 -34.41 1.21 -7.15
N GLU A 402 -33.54 2.24 -7.38
CA GLU A 402 -33.79 3.24 -8.42
C GLU A 402 -33.55 2.66 -9.82
N ILE A 403 -32.48 1.92 -10.03
CA ILE A 403 -32.21 1.27 -11.33
C ILE A 403 -33.24 0.19 -11.64
N SER A 404 -33.72 -0.54 -10.63
CA SER A 404 -34.78 -1.55 -10.77
C SER A 404 -36.11 -0.93 -11.13
N ALA A 405 -36.45 0.23 -10.55
CA ALA A 405 -37.66 0.99 -10.94
C ALA A 405 -37.61 1.51 -12.38
N ALA A 406 -36.40 1.67 -12.94
CA ALA A 406 -36.15 2.10 -14.32
C ALA A 406 -36.00 0.95 -15.32
N ALA A 407 -36.16 -0.31 -14.92
CA ALA A 407 -35.93 -1.51 -15.72
C ALA A 407 -36.60 -1.53 -17.10
N SER A 408 -37.79 -0.91 -17.23
CA SER A 408 -38.53 -0.83 -18.50
C SER A 408 -37.84 0.01 -19.57
N ARG A 409 -36.85 0.85 -19.21
CA ARG A 409 -36.13 1.72 -20.14
C ARG A 409 -35.03 1.04 -20.91
N PHE A 410 -34.57 -0.11 -20.41
CA PHE A 410 -33.49 -0.88 -21.06
C PHE A 410 -34.11 -1.89 -22.02
N GLU A 411 -33.83 -1.75 -23.31
CA GLU A 411 -34.38 -2.60 -24.40
C GLU A 411 -33.43 -3.74 -24.78
N ILE A 412 -32.50 -4.09 -23.89
CA ILE A 412 -31.52 -5.17 -24.03
C ILE A 412 -31.84 -6.30 -23.06
N GLU A 413 -31.08 -7.42 -23.13
CA GLU A 413 -31.20 -8.48 -22.13
C GLU A 413 -30.93 -7.91 -20.72
N LYS A 414 -31.78 -8.22 -19.75
CA LYS A 414 -31.77 -7.53 -18.47
C LYS A 414 -32.19 -8.41 -17.30
N ALA A 415 -31.58 -8.13 -16.15
CA ALA A 415 -31.98 -8.66 -14.83
C ALA A 415 -31.79 -7.54 -13.80
N PHE A 416 -32.70 -7.43 -12.84
CA PHE A 416 -32.65 -6.38 -11.81
C PHE A 416 -32.87 -6.99 -10.42
N PHE A 417 -32.09 -6.50 -9.45
CA PHE A 417 -32.07 -6.95 -8.07
C PHE A 417 -32.07 -5.74 -7.14
N ARG A 418 -32.68 -5.86 -5.97
CA ARG A 418 -32.72 -4.75 -5.00
C ARG A 418 -31.43 -4.59 -4.21
N SER A 419 -30.66 -5.69 -4.08
CA SER A 419 -29.40 -5.70 -3.32
C SER A 419 -28.38 -6.64 -3.96
N THR A 420 -27.11 -6.44 -3.60
CA THR A 420 -26.01 -7.35 -3.99
C THR A 420 -26.22 -8.77 -3.49
N SER A 421 -26.72 -8.94 -2.25
CA SER A 421 -27.03 -10.26 -1.70
C SER A 421 -28.07 -11.01 -2.54
N GLU A 422 -29.14 -10.32 -3.00
CA GLU A 422 -30.16 -10.91 -3.86
C GLU A 422 -29.58 -11.39 -5.20
N LEU A 423 -28.66 -10.60 -5.81
CA LEU A 423 -27.94 -11.02 -7.02
C LEU A 423 -27.05 -12.24 -6.77
N LEU A 424 -26.29 -12.25 -5.68
CA LEU A 424 -25.39 -13.36 -5.32
C LEU A 424 -26.15 -14.68 -5.11
N GLU A 425 -27.34 -14.63 -4.51
CA GLU A 425 -28.21 -15.77 -4.27
C GLU A 425 -28.95 -16.25 -5.53
N SER A 426 -29.16 -15.39 -6.52
CA SER A 426 -29.95 -15.70 -7.72
C SER A 426 -29.37 -16.80 -8.61
N GLY A 427 -28.07 -17.12 -8.47
CA GLY A 427 -27.35 -18.02 -9.35
C GLY A 427 -27.04 -17.44 -10.74
N LEU A 428 -27.48 -16.22 -11.09
CA LEU A 428 -27.28 -15.62 -12.40
C LEU A 428 -25.81 -15.46 -12.75
N LEU A 429 -24.97 -15.06 -11.78
CA LEU A 429 -23.53 -14.87 -11.97
C LEU A 429 -22.81 -16.15 -12.41
N THR A 430 -23.29 -17.33 -11.99
CA THR A 430 -22.72 -18.63 -12.38
C THR A 430 -23.07 -19.02 -13.82
N SER A 431 -24.06 -18.39 -14.44
CA SER A 431 -24.49 -18.63 -15.81
C SER A 431 -23.71 -17.84 -16.86
N LEU A 432 -22.93 -16.82 -16.43
CA LEU A 432 -22.13 -15.99 -17.35
C LEU A 432 -20.99 -16.82 -17.96
N ARG A 433 -20.86 -16.80 -19.30
CA ARG A 433 -19.88 -17.59 -20.07
C ARG A 433 -19.36 -16.82 -21.27
N ASN A 434 -18.02 -16.78 -21.41
CA ASN A 434 -17.33 -16.16 -22.55
C ASN A 434 -17.79 -14.72 -22.85
N GLU A 435 -17.99 -13.94 -21.81
CA GLU A 435 -18.47 -12.55 -21.86
C GLU A 435 -17.39 -11.60 -21.34
N VAL A 436 -17.47 -10.33 -21.76
CA VAL A 436 -16.76 -9.25 -21.08
C VAL A 436 -17.73 -8.61 -20.10
N VAL A 437 -17.43 -8.67 -18.82
CA VAL A 437 -18.29 -8.22 -17.71
C VAL A 437 -17.70 -6.98 -17.08
N LEU A 438 -18.35 -5.83 -17.24
CA LEU A 438 -18.03 -4.60 -16.53
C LEU A 438 -18.80 -4.56 -15.21
N ILE A 439 -18.08 -4.47 -14.10
CA ILE A 439 -18.63 -4.36 -12.76
C ILE A 439 -18.46 -2.92 -12.30
N LYS A 440 -19.55 -2.16 -12.24
CA LYS A 440 -19.56 -0.74 -11.91
C LYS A 440 -20.59 -0.42 -10.83
N GLY A 441 -20.13 -0.06 -9.63
CA GLY A 441 -21.03 0.21 -8.51
C GLY A 441 -20.50 1.26 -7.54
N ALA A 442 -21.42 1.93 -6.86
CA ALA A 442 -21.07 2.78 -5.74
C ALA A 442 -20.63 1.92 -4.54
N ARG A 443 -19.69 2.43 -3.74
CA ARG A 443 -19.09 1.72 -2.60
C ARG A 443 -20.10 1.11 -1.63
N ALA A 444 -21.28 1.76 -1.47
CA ALA A 444 -22.35 1.29 -0.59
C ALA A 444 -22.98 -0.06 -1.02
N PHE A 445 -22.74 -0.50 -2.25
CA PHE A 445 -23.32 -1.74 -2.80
C PHE A 445 -22.38 -2.95 -2.70
N HIS A 446 -21.15 -2.81 -2.18
CA HIS A 446 -20.21 -3.91 -1.96
C HIS A 446 -19.99 -4.81 -3.20
N PHE A 447 -19.73 -4.19 -4.36
CA PHE A 447 -19.55 -4.91 -5.62
C PHE A 447 -18.24 -5.72 -5.72
N ASP A 448 -17.35 -5.55 -4.78
CA ASP A 448 -16.19 -6.41 -4.53
C ASP A 448 -16.61 -7.88 -4.36
N GLU A 449 -17.72 -8.15 -3.65
CA GLU A 449 -18.26 -9.50 -3.49
C GLU A 449 -18.70 -10.14 -4.83
N ILE A 450 -19.21 -9.32 -5.77
CA ILE A 450 -19.54 -9.77 -7.13
C ILE A 450 -18.27 -10.10 -7.91
N SER A 451 -17.27 -9.21 -7.82
CA SER A 451 -15.95 -9.42 -8.45
C SER A 451 -15.30 -10.71 -7.96
N ASP A 452 -15.26 -10.95 -6.65
CA ASP A 452 -14.70 -12.15 -6.04
C ASP A 452 -15.45 -13.42 -6.45
N ARG A 453 -16.77 -13.33 -6.62
CA ARG A 453 -17.61 -14.46 -7.05
C ARG A 453 -17.34 -14.85 -8.51
N LEU A 454 -17.10 -13.86 -9.37
CA LEU A 454 -16.87 -14.05 -10.80
C LEU A 454 -15.40 -14.30 -11.16
N GLU A 455 -14.46 -13.85 -10.34
CA GLU A 455 -13.02 -14.00 -10.60
C GLU A 455 -12.65 -15.48 -10.74
N GLN A 456 -11.92 -15.81 -11.82
CA GLN A 456 -11.33 -17.12 -11.97
C GLN A 456 -10.17 -17.23 -10.97
N LYS A 457 -10.40 -17.92 -9.87
CA LYS A 457 -9.31 -18.34 -8.99
C LYS A 457 -8.50 -19.37 -9.77
N VAL A 458 -7.38 -18.97 -10.28
CA VAL A 458 -6.50 -19.85 -11.09
C VAL A 458 -5.89 -20.95 -10.22
N HIS A 459 -5.82 -20.72 -8.91
CA HIS A 459 -5.46 -21.69 -7.88
C HIS A 459 -6.45 -21.63 -6.72
N GLU A 460 -6.95 -22.79 -6.30
CA GLU A 460 -7.79 -22.93 -5.11
C GLU A 460 -6.96 -22.82 -3.82
N THR A 461 -5.63 -22.99 -3.94
CA THR A 461 -4.67 -22.76 -2.85
C THR A 461 -4.20 -21.31 -2.87
N ILE A 462 -4.42 -20.60 -1.76
CA ILE A 462 -4.10 -19.19 -1.61
C ILE A 462 -3.38 -18.92 -0.28
N LEU A 463 -2.52 -17.91 -0.28
CA LEU A 463 -1.91 -17.34 0.91
C LEU A 463 -2.55 -15.96 1.18
N GLU A 464 -3.36 -15.89 2.22
CA GLU A 464 -3.98 -14.64 2.66
C GLU A 464 -3.03 -13.89 3.58
N ILE A 465 -2.88 -12.59 3.34
CA ILE A 465 -1.96 -11.72 4.08
C ILE A 465 -2.76 -10.60 4.73
N ASN A 466 -2.78 -10.58 6.06
CA ASN A 466 -3.41 -9.54 6.86
C ASN A 466 -2.43 -8.38 7.09
N LEU A 467 -2.62 -7.28 6.36
CA LEU A 467 -1.76 -6.10 6.49
C LEU A 467 -1.99 -5.35 7.81
N ASN A 468 -3.18 -5.42 8.39
CA ASN A 468 -3.42 -4.83 9.72
C ASN A 468 -2.68 -5.59 10.82
N ALA A 469 -2.66 -6.93 10.74
CA ALA A 469 -1.87 -7.74 11.67
C ALA A 469 -0.36 -7.44 11.56
N LEU A 470 0.14 -7.23 10.34
CA LEU A 470 1.53 -6.79 10.11
C LEU A 470 1.82 -5.47 10.84
N VAL A 471 0.92 -4.49 10.71
CA VAL A 471 1.04 -3.17 11.36
C VAL A 471 0.93 -3.30 12.88
N ASP A 472 0.02 -4.11 13.40
CA ASP A 472 -0.09 -4.37 14.84
C ASP A 472 1.20 -4.95 15.41
N ASN A 473 1.82 -5.91 14.70
CA ASN A 473 3.10 -6.50 15.11
C ASN A 473 4.25 -5.48 15.02
N LEU A 474 4.30 -4.67 13.96
CA LEU A 474 5.23 -3.56 13.83
C LEU A 474 5.14 -2.64 15.05
N ASN A 475 3.92 -2.23 15.42
CA ASN A 475 3.66 -1.33 16.54
C ASN A 475 3.96 -1.98 17.89
N TYR A 476 3.70 -3.28 18.05
CA TYR A 476 4.08 -4.02 19.25
C TYR A 476 5.60 -3.89 19.52
N TYR A 477 6.44 -4.04 18.51
CA TYR A 477 7.89 -3.89 18.66
C TYR A 477 8.33 -2.43 18.77
N ARG A 478 7.67 -1.51 18.05
CA ARG A 478 7.95 -0.07 18.18
C ARG A 478 7.75 0.45 19.60
N ASN A 479 6.68 0.00 20.26
CA ASN A 479 6.39 0.38 21.65
C ASN A 479 7.42 -0.12 22.67
N LYS A 480 8.36 -0.97 22.26
CA LYS A 480 9.49 -1.45 23.09
C LYS A 480 10.78 -0.68 22.84
N LEU A 481 10.78 0.23 21.86
CA LEU A 481 11.94 1.03 21.50
C LEU A 481 11.91 2.38 22.23
N LYS A 482 13.09 2.98 22.37
CA LYS A 482 13.19 4.40 22.70
C LYS A 482 12.75 5.24 21.50
N PRO A 483 12.21 6.45 21.71
CA PRO A 483 11.71 7.30 20.63
C PRO A 483 12.74 7.59 19.52
N GLU A 484 14.02 7.69 19.87
CA GLU A 484 15.11 7.98 18.96
C GLU A 484 15.65 6.72 18.23
N THR A 485 15.23 5.52 18.64
CA THR A 485 15.74 4.27 18.06
C THR A 485 15.05 3.96 16.74
N LYS A 486 15.84 3.89 15.69
CA LYS A 486 15.40 3.56 14.33
C LYS A 486 15.08 2.08 14.16
N MET A 487 14.24 1.77 13.20
CA MET A 487 13.87 0.38 12.90
C MET A 487 14.18 -0.01 11.47
N VAL A 488 14.88 -1.13 11.32
CA VAL A 488 15.04 -1.86 10.05
C VAL A 488 14.03 -3.00 10.01
N CYS A 489 13.16 -3.03 9.02
CA CYS A 489 12.24 -4.14 8.78
C CYS A 489 12.77 -5.08 7.70
N MET A 490 12.84 -6.38 8.03
CA MET A 490 13.35 -7.39 7.11
C MET A 490 12.26 -7.83 6.12
N VAL A 491 12.47 -7.56 4.84
CA VAL A 491 11.54 -7.93 3.73
C VAL A 491 12.19 -8.84 2.69
N LYS A 492 13.31 -9.49 3.06
CA LYS A 492 14.02 -10.46 2.22
C LYS A 492 13.20 -11.72 1.95
N ALA A 493 13.60 -12.50 0.96
CA ALA A 493 12.94 -13.73 0.53
C ALA A 493 11.43 -13.49 0.26
N SER A 494 11.14 -12.47 -0.57
CA SER A 494 9.77 -12.04 -0.86
C SER A 494 8.96 -11.76 0.42
N ALA A 495 9.54 -10.95 1.33
CA ALA A 495 8.97 -10.63 2.63
C ALA A 495 8.53 -11.89 3.40
N TYR A 496 9.47 -12.82 3.58
CA TYR A 496 9.22 -14.12 4.21
C TYR A 496 8.08 -14.91 3.54
N GLY A 497 8.02 -14.85 2.22
CA GLY A 497 6.98 -15.51 1.43
C GLY A 497 5.66 -14.76 1.31
N ALA A 498 5.46 -13.67 2.05
CA ALA A 498 4.22 -12.90 2.05
C ALA A 498 4.05 -11.96 0.84
N GLY A 499 5.09 -11.77 0.01
CA GLY A 499 5.08 -10.85 -1.12
C GLY A 499 5.75 -9.50 -0.81
N SER A 500 6.71 -9.10 -1.66
CA SER A 500 7.64 -8.01 -1.32
C SER A 500 7.01 -6.63 -1.36
N PHE A 501 6.23 -6.33 -2.41
CA PHE A 501 5.79 -4.95 -2.67
C PHE A 501 4.76 -4.46 -1.66
N GLU A 502 3.68 -5.20 -1.46
CA GLU A 502 2.58 -4.80 -0.58
C GLU A 502 3.03 -4.67 0.86
N ILE A 503 3.91 -5.57 1.30
CA ILE A 503 4.52 -5.51 2.64
C ILE A 503 5.43 -4.28 2.75
N ALA A 504 6.37 -4.10 1.80
CA ALA A 504 7.28 -2.97 1.81
C ALA A 504 6.52 -1.63 1.73
N LYS A 505 5.46 -1.57 0.91
CA LYS A 505 4.61 -0.39 0.79
C LYS A 505 3.86 -0.09 2.08
N THR A 506 3.29 -1.10 2.72
CA THR A 506 2.64 -0.95 4.03
C THR A 506 3.62 -0.43 5.08
N LEU A 507 4.85 -0.96 5.12
CA LEU A 507 5.89 -0.52 6.05
C LEU A 507 6.36 0.91 5.76
N GLU A 508 6.51 1.28 4.48
CA GLU A 508 6.85 2.65 4.07
C GLU A 508 5.76 3.64 4.48
N ASP A 509 4.48 3.29 4.26
CA ASP A 509 3.33 4.12 4.65
C ASP A 509 3.25 4.30 6.18
N HIS A 510 3.81 3.35 6.95
CA HIS A 510 3.97 3.42 8.40
C HIS A 510 5.35 3.94 8.84
N ARG A 511 6.07 4.63 7.95
CA ARG A 511 7.33 5.35 8.22
C ARG A 511 8.39 4.51 8.93
N VAL A 512 8.67 3.31 8.43
CA VAL A 512 9.85 2.58 8.86
C VAL A 512 11.10 3.28 8.34
N ASP A 513 12.18 3.29 9.14
CA ASP A 513 13.41 4.00 8.76
C ASP A 513 14.16 3.29 7.64
N TYR A 514 14.20 1.96 7.70
CA TYR A 514 14.92 1.11 6.74
C TYR A 514 14.13 -0.15 6.40
N LEU A 515 14.25 -0.57 5.15
CA LEU A 515 13.95 -1.94 4.73
C LEU A 515 15.27 -2.70 4.52
N ALA A 516 15.25 -4.00 4.72
CA ALA A 516 16.43 -4.83 4.43
C ALA A 516 16.03 -6.06 3.62
N VAL A 517 16.76 -6.27 2.52
CA VAL A 517 16.62 -7.42 1.62
C VAL A 517 17.91 -8.24 1.58
N ALA A 518 17.86 -9.44 1.00
CA ALA A 518 19.03 -10.29 0.93
C ALA A 518 20.00 -9.86 -0.18
N VAL A 519 19.51 -9.66 -1.39
CA VAL A 519 20.29 -9.42 -2.61
C VAL A 519 19.87 -8.15 -3.32
N ALA A 520 20.71 -7.63 -4.20
CA ALA A 520 20.48 -6.37 -4.90
C ALA A 520 19.24 -6.41 -5.80
N ASP A 521 18.93 -7.54 -6.41
CA ASP A 521 17.75 -7.69 -7.28
C ASP A 521 16.44 -7.47 -6.52
N GLU A 522 16.31 -8.00 -5.29
CA GLU A 522 15.14 -7.72 -4.44
C GLU A 522 14.99 -6.22 -4.16
N GLY A 523 16.10 -5.53 -3.88
CA GLY A 523 16.11 -4.09 -3.66
C GLY A 523 15.76 -3.30 -4.91
N ALA A 524 16.29 -3.69 -6.06
CA ALA A 524 15.99 -3.07 -7.35
C ALA A 524 14.52 -3.24 -7.74
N ASP A 525 13.95 -4.42 -7.49
CA ASP A 525 12.53 -4.67 -7.76
C ASP A 525 11.61 -3.82 -6.85
N LEU A 526 11.96 -3.64 -5.58
CA LEU A 526 11.25 -2.71 -4.71
C LEU A 526 11.35 -1.26 -5.19
N ARG A 527 12.53 -0.82 -5.68
CA ARG A 527 12.70 0.51 -6.26
C ARG A 527 11.87 0.71 -7.52
N LYS A 528 11.88 -0.27 -8.46
CA LYS A 528 11.05 -0.25 -9.68
C LYS A 528 9.55 -0.19 -9.34
N ALA A 529 9.14 -0.86 -8.26
CA ALA A 529 7.78 -0.81 -7.75
C ALA A 529 7.43 0.50 -7.00
N GLY A 530 8.37 1.44 -6.85
CA GLY A 530 8.12 2.78 -6.28
C GLY A 530 8.37 2.90 -4.77
N ILE A 531 9.12 1.98 -4.15
CA ILE A 531 9.54 2.09 -2.75
C ILE A 531 10.73 3.05 -2.64
N ASN A 532 10.61 4.09 -1.79
CA ASN A 532 11.63 5.13 -1.60
C ASN A 532 12.38 5.03 -0.28
N SER A 533 11.90 4.27 0.69
CA SER A 533 12.59 4.04 1.96
C SER A 533 14.03 3.57 1.75
N SER A 534 14.96 3.89 2.64
CA SER A 534 16.33 3.35 2.58
C SER A 534 16.31 1.82 2.58
N ILE A 535 17.04 1.21 1.65
CA ILE A 535 17.08 -0.26 1.48
C ILE A 535 18.50 -0.76 1.71
N MET A 536 18.67 -1.61 2.73
CA MET A 536 19.91 -2.27 3.06
C MET A 536 20.02 -3.62 2.36
N ILE A 537 21.16 -3.91 1.73
CA ILE A 537 21.47 -5.19 1.09
C ILE A 537 22.36 -6.02 2.02
N MET A 538 21.83 -7.17 2.49
CA MET A 538 22.49 -8.00 3.50
C MET A 538 23.54 -8.97 2.94
N ASN A 539 23.48 -9.31 1.64
CA ASN A 539 24.45 -10.16 0.95
C ASN A 539 24.78 -9.51 -0.42
N PRO A 540 25.54 -8.42 -0.44
CA PRO A 540 25.88 -7.76 -1.70
C PRO A 540 26.81 -8.63 -2.54
N GLU A 541 26.48 -8.78 -3.81
CA GLU A 541 27.28 -9.49 -4.79
C GLU A 541 28.21 -8.54 -5.54
N LEU A 542 29.46 -8.98 -5.83
CA LEU A 542 30.45 -8.16 -6.54
C LEU A 542 29.95 -7.71 -7.93
N THR A 543 29.13 -8.52 -8.58
CA THR A 543 28.58 -8.26 -9.91
C THR A 543 27.41 -7.26 -9.90
N ALA A 544 26.83 -6.99 -8.72
CA ALA A 544 25.63 -6.18 -8.55
C ALA A 544 25.89 -4.72 -8.14
N PHE A 545 27.15 -4.28 -8.04
CA PHE A 545 27.49 -2.94 -7.57
C PHE A 545 26.83 -1.84 -8.43
N LYS A 546 26.85 -1.99 -9.77
CA LYS A 546 26.19 -1.03 -10.64
C LYS A 546 24.68 -0.92 -10.33
N THR A 547 24.00 -2.05 -10.17
CA THR A 547 22.58 -2.08 -9.74
C THR A 547 22.38 -1.37 -8.40
N MET A 548 23.28 -1.59 -7.43
CA MET A 548 23.18 -0.91 -6.12
C MET A 548 23.33 0.60 -6.26
N PHE A 549 24.24 1.09 -7.10
CA PHE A 549 24.40 2.53 -7.33
C PHE A 549 23.22 3.15 -8.08
N ASP A 550 22.78 2.52 -9.18
CA ASP A 550 21.67 3.00 -10.00
C ASP A 550 20.36 3.10 -9.19
N TYR A 551 20.12 2.15 -8.27
CA TYR A 551 18.92 2.10 -7.43
C TYR A 551 19.11 2.65 -6.01
N LYS A 552 20.26 3.29 -5.71
CA LYS A 552 20.58 3.87 -4.39
C LYS A 552 20.34 2.88 -3.24
N LEU A 553 20.90 1.67 -3.39
CA LEU A 553 20.84 0.62 -2.37
C LEU A 553 22.08 0.70 -1.49
N GLU A 554 21.91 0.42 -0.20
CA GLU A 554 22.96 0.56 0.81
C GLU A 554 23.55 -0.82 1.19
N PRO A 555 24.77 -1.19 0.69
CA PRO A 555 25.31 -2.53 0.92
C PRO A 555 25.87 -2.73 2.31
N GLU A 556 25.69 -3.95 2.87
CA GLU A 556 26.51 -4.49 3.94
C GLU A 556 27.95 -4.66 3.46
N VAL A 557 28.93 -4.35 4.30
CA VAL A 557 30.36 -4.59 4.04
C VAL A 557 30.95 -5.39 5.18
N TYR A 558 31.45 -6.59 4.87
CA TYR A 558 31.88 -7.58 5.85
C TYR A 558 33.35 -8.03 5.70
N SER A 559 34.04 -7.58 4.65
CA SER A 559 35.45 -7.95 4.41
C SER A 559 36.22 -6.87 3.66
N PHE A 560 37.56 -6.88 3.79
CA PHE A 560 38.43 -5.96 3.03
C PHE A 560 38.31 -6.16 1.53
N HIS A 561 38.19 -7.41 1.07
CA HIS A 561 38.02 -7.71 -0.34
C HIS A 561 36.75 -7.03 -0.92
N LEU A 562 35.59 -7.20 -0.26
CA LEU A 562 34.33 -6.56 -0.68
C LEU A 562 34.45 -5.04 -0.64
N LEU A 563 35.06 -4.46 0.40
CA LEU A 563 35.28 -3.03 0.53
C LEU A 563 36.15 -2.48 -0.64
N ASP A 564 37.27 -3.12 -0.93
CA ASP A 564 38.19 -2.70 -1.98
C ASP A 564 37.53 -2.78 -3.38
N GLU A 565 36.80 -3.83 -3.66
CA GLU A 565 36.06 -3.96 -4.94
C GLU A 565 34.92 -2.95 -5.06
N LEU A 566 34.20 -2.66 -3.97
CA LEU A 566 33.17 -1.61 -3.95
C LEU A 566 33.76 -0.22 -4.22
N ILE A 567 34.90 0.12 -3.59
CA ILE A 567 35.60 1.38 -3.81
C ILE A 567 36.06 1.50 -5.27
N LYS A 568 36.61 0.42 -5.84
CA LYS A 568 37.02 0.38 -7.25
C LYS A 568 35.83 0.55 -8.19
N ALA A 569 34.71 -0.12 -7.90
CA ALA A 569 33.49 -0.01 -8.70
C ALA A 569 32.91 1.40 -8.64
N ALA A 570 32.85 2.00 -7.46
CA ALA A 570 32.42 3.38 -7.28
C ALA A 570 33.28 4.37 -8.08
N GLY A 571 34.59 4.17 -8.06
CA GLY A 571 35.52 4.99 -8.87
C GLY A 571 35.27 4.89 -10.38
N ARG A 572 34.95 3.69 -10.89
CA ARG A 572 34.63 3.45 -12.29
C ARG A 572 33.31 4.11 -12.71
N GLU A 573 32.31 4.11 -11.85
CA GLU A 573 31.00 4.70 -12.10
C GLU A 573 30.93 6.21 -11.74
N GLY A 574 32.03 6.78 -11.20
CA GLY A 574 32.06 8.18 -10.73
C GLY A 574 31.17 8.44 -9.51
N ALA A 575 30.84 7.40 -8.77
CA ALA A 575 30.03 7.47 -7.56
C ALA A 575 30.89 7.83 -6.34
N SER A 576 30.34 8.60 -5.41
CA SER A 576 31.01 8.97 -4.16
C SER A 576 30.03 8.99 -2.99
N SER A 577 30.57 8.90 -1.77
CA SER A 577 29.78 8.96 -0.53
C SER A 577 28.66 7.91 -0.45
N ILE A 578 28.88 6.73 -1.02
CA ILE A 578 27.92 5.62 -0.99
C ILE A 578 27.75 5.16 0.46
N PRO A 579 26.56 5.19 1.04
CA PRO A 579 26.33 4.71 2.39
C PRO A 579 26.59 3.19 2.47
N ILE A 580 27.38 2.77 3.46
CA ILE A 580 27.66 1.36 3.73
C ILE A 580 27.34 0.99 5.17
N HIS A 581 27.00 -0.28 5.39
CA HIS A 581 26.72 -0.86 6.70
C HIS A 581 27.80 -1.86 7.06
N ILE A 582 28.66 -1.49 8.01
CA ILE A 582 29.83 -2.29 8.40
C ILE A 582 29.39 -3.41 9.34
N LYS A 583 29.70 -4.65 8.97
CA LYS A 583 29.39 -5.81 9.78
C LYS A 583 30.59 -6.33 10.57
N ILE A 584 30.38 -6.53 11.86
CA ILE A 584 31.38 -7.08 12.78
C ILE A 584 30.96 -8.50 13.19
N ASP A 585 31.91 -9.44 13.14
CA ASP A 585 31.71 -10.77 13.70
C ASP A 585 32.03 -10.77 15.19
N THR A 586 30.99 -10.92 16.01
CA THR A 586 31.12 -11.01 17.47
C THR A 586 30.90 -12.41 18.01
N GLY A 587 30.89 -13.42 17.12
CA GLY A 587 30.82 -14.83 17.55
C GLY A 587 29.81 -15.68 16.76
N MET A 588 29.21 -15.15 15.69
CA MET A 588 28.36 -15.93 14.78
C MET A 588 29.17 -16.70 13.73
N HIS A 589 30.37 -16.20 13.39
CA HIS A 589 31.30 -16.79 12.42
C HIS A 589 30.70 -17.07 11.04
N ARG A 590 29.84 -16.15 10.58
CA ARG A 590 29.19 -16.23 9.28
C ARG A 590 29.76 -15.20 8.29
N LEU A 591 29.65 -13.93 8.60
CA LEU A 591 30.20 -12.78 7.86
C LEU A 591 30.53 -11.66 8.86
N GLY A 592 31.52 -10.84 8.56
CA GLY A 592 31.90 -9.68 9.37
C GLY A 592 33.40 -9.55 9.57
N PHE A 593 33.87 -8.32 9.77
CA PHE A 593 35.23 -8.06 10.20
C PHE A 593 35.44 -8.58 11.62
N ALA A 594 36.62 -9.10 11.91
CA ALA A 594 36.99 -9.37 13.28
C ALA A 594 37.13 -8.05 14.08
N PRO A 595 36.88 -8.03 15.39
CA PRO A 595 37.10 -6.83 16.20
C PRO A 595 38.53 -6.29 16.11
N SER A 596 39.52 -7.15 15.90
CA SER A 596 40.93 -6.80 15.67
C SER A 596 41.18 -6.06 14.36
N ASP A 597 40.28 -6.13 13.38
CA ASP A 597 40.42 -5.49 12.08
C ASP A 597 40.05 -4.01 12.10
N ILE A 598 39.38 -3.51 13.15
CA ILE A 598 38.87 -2.14 13.27
C ILE A 598 39.93 -1.09 12.97
N PRO A 599 41.17 -1.12 13.50
CA PRO A 599 42.17 -0.12 13.18
C PRO A 599 42.53 -0.06 11.68
N GLN A 600 42.65 -1.22 11.03
CA GLN A 600 42.94 -1.30 9.60
C GLN A 600 41.74 -0.85 8.76
N LEU A 601 40.52 -1.15 9.19
CA LEU A 601 39.31 -0.71 8.56
C LEU A 601 39.16 0.81 8.63
N ILE A 602 39.44 1.43 9.75
CA ILE A 602 39.44 2.89 9.92
C ILE A 602 40.43 3.53 8.95
N ASP A 603 41.69 3.04 8.90
CA ASP A 603 42.70 3.56 7.97
C ASP A 603 42.23 3.48 6.50
N ARG A 604 41.60 2.36 6.09
CA ARG A 604 41.06 2.19 4.75
C ARG A 604 39.92 3.17 4.46
N LEU A 605 38.98 3.36 5.38
CA LEU A 605 37.83 4.24 5.21
C LEU A 605 38.22 5.71 5.18
N GLN A 606 39.24 6.13 5.95
CA GLN A 606 39.71 7.52 5.98
C GLN A 606 40.48 7.94 4.74
N ARG A 607 41.08 7.00 3.99
CA ARG A 607 41.89 7.28 2.80
C ARG A 607 41.09 7.36 1.48
N GLN A 608 39.79 7.31 1.53
CA GLN A 608 38.93 7.29 0.35
C GLN A 608 37.66 8.13 0.56
N THR A 609 36.94 8.45 -0.52
CA THR A 609 35.70 9.21 -0.52
C THR A 609 34.56 8.50 -1.25
N ALA A 610 34.80 7.31 -1.75
CA ALA A 610 33.82 6.53 -2.51
C ALA A 610 32.67 6.03 -1.63
N VAL A 611 33.00 5.61 -0.41
CA VAL A 611 32.01 5.08 0.54
C VAL A 611 32.05 5.82 1.88
N ILE A 612 30.90 5.86 2.58
CA ILE A 612 30.77 6.46 3.91
C ILE A 612 30.12 5.49 4.88
N PRO A 613 30.74 5.22 6.06
CA PRO A 613 30.12 4.34 7.04
C PRO A 613 28.86 4.96 7.62
N ARG A 614 27.71 4.41 7.25
CA ARG A 614 26.39 4.84 7.71
C ARG A 614 26.03 4.18 9.02
N SER A 615 26.31 2.89 9.14
CA SER A 615 26.09 2.13 10.36
C SER A 615 27.17 1.08 10.57
N ILE A 616 27.24 0.60 11.81
CA ILE A 616 28.01 -0.58 12.22
C ILE A 616 27.08 -1.54 12.94
N PHE A 617 27.16 -2.84 12.64
CA PHE A 617 26.29 -3.83 13.23
C PHE A 617 26.91 -5.21 13.42
N SER A 618 26.28 -6.00 14.27
CA SER A 618 26.56 -7.42 14.44
C SER A 618 25.24 -8.20 14.52
N HIS A 619 25.30 -9.50 14.79
CA HIS A 619 24.13 -10.35 14.90
C HIS A 619 24.18 -11.22 16.14
N LEU A 620 23.14 -11.14 16.99
CA LEU A 620 23.00 -11.97 18.17
C LEU A 620 22.65 -13.41 17.78
N VAL A 621 23.42 -14.36 18.31
CA VAL A 621 23.32 -15.78 17.96
C VAL A 621 22.28 -16.49 18.80
N GLY A 622 22.20 -16.17 20.08
CA GLY A 622 21.38 -16.89 21.07
C GLY A 622 20.42 -16.00 21.86
N SER A 623 20.01 -14.88 21.27
CA SER A 623 19.08 -13.95 21.94
C SER A 623 17.68 -14.52 22.17
N ASP A 624 17.32 -15.59 21.47
CA ASP A 624 16.07 -16.34 21.57
C ASP A 624 16.05 -17.41 22.69
N SER A 625 17.15 -17.56 23.44
CA SER A 625 17.24 -18.53 24.53
C SER A 625 17.98 -17.99 25.75
N ALA A 626 17.39 -18.15 26.93
CA ALA A 626 18.03 -17.76 28.18
C ALA A 626 19.32 -18.53 28.48
N THR A 627 19.48 -19.73 27.93
CA THR A 627 20.70 -20.57 28.09
C THR A 627 21.96 -19.85 27.59
N PHE A 628 21.82 -18.95 26.62
CA PHE A 628 22.92 -18.25 25.99
C PHE A 628 23.11 -16.80 26.46
N ASP A 629 22.46 -16.38 27.53
CA ASP A 629 22.54 -15.00 28.01
C ASP A 629 23.95 -14.49 28.26
N SER A 630 24.81 -15.31 28.86
CA SER A 630 26.20 -14.92 29.11
C SER A 630 27.03 -14.75 27.82
N PHE A 631 26.76 -15.55 26.81
CA PHE A 631 27.36 -15.41 25.48
C PHE A 631 26.84 -14.18 24.76
N THR A 632 25.53 -13.95 24.80
CA THR A 632 24.85 -12.79 24.17
C THR A 632 25.38 -11.48 24.76
N ARG A 633 25.58 -11.40 26.08
CA ARG A 633 26.18 -10.22 26.74
C ARG A 633 27.59 -9.96 26.25
N ARG A 634 28.44 -11.00 26.14
CA ARG A 634 29.78 -10.84 25.59
C ARG A 634 29.77 -10.38 24.13
N GLN A 635 28.80 -10.85 23.31
CA GLN A 635 28.63 -10.34 21.94
C GLN A 635 28.34 -8.85 21.95
N ILE A 636 27.46 -8.38 22.85
CA ILE A 636 27.07 -6.98 22.99
C ILE A 636 28.30 -6.14 23.41
N GLU A 637 28.99 -6.53 24.44
CA GLU A 637 30.22 -5.85 24.95
C GLU A 637 31.30 -5.75 23.86
N THR A 638 31.56 -6.84 23.14
CA THR A 638 32.53 -6.89 22.03
C THR A 638 32.12 -5.96 20.90
N PHE A 639 30.83 -5.94 20.55
CA PHE A 639 30.29 -5.07 19.53
C PHE A 639 30.40 -3.60 19.94
N GLU A 640 30.04 -3.26 21.16
CA GLU A 640 30.07 -1.88 21.68
C GLU A 640 31.49 -1.32 21.62
N ALA A 641 32.48 -2.07 22.08
CA ALA A 641 33.89 -1.66 22.01
C ALA A 641 34.35 -1.40 20.55
N ALA A 642 33.98 -2.27 19.61
CA ALA A 642 34.30 -2.09 18.19
C ALA A 642 33.58 -0.87 17.58
N ALA A 643 32.33 -0.67 17.93
CA ALA A 643 31.53 0.44 17.43
C ALA A 643 32.03 1.80 17.98
N ASP A 644 32.40 1.85 19.25
CA ASP A 644 32.96 3.08 19.87
C ASP A 644 34.31 3.44 19.25
N ALA A 645 35.19 2.45 18.99
CA ALA A 645 36.43 2.68 18.29
C ALA A 645 36.22 3.23 16.85
N LEU A 646 35.27 2.69 16.11
CA LEU A 646 34.94 3.20 14.78
C LEU A 646 34.35 4.61 14.86
N GLN A 647 33.41 4.87 15.76
CA GLN A 647 32.80 6.18 15.93
C GLN A 647 33.82 7.27 16.29
N ALA A 648 34.80 6.96 17.14
CA ALA A 648 35.84 7.90 17.54
C ALA A 648 36.69 8.40 16.37
N ALA A 649 36.77 7.65 15.27
CA ALA A 649 37.51 7.98 14.06
C ALA A 649 36.77 8.87 13.08
N PHE A 650 35.47 9.09 13.25
CA PHE A 650 34.62 9.84 12.33
C PHE A 650 33.81 10.91 13.05
N SER A 651 33.64 12.07 12.43
CA SER A 651 32.88 13.21 12.99
C SER A 651 31.37 13.07 12.84
N HIS A 652 30.89 12.31 11.82
CA HIS A 652 29.48 12.06 11.64
C HIS A 652 28.99 10.89 12.50
N LYS A 653 27.71 10.87 12.80
CA LYS A 653 27.10 9.80 13.59
C LYS A 653 27.02 8.52 12.78
N ILE A 654 27.60 7.44 13.31
CA ILE A 654 27.51 6.08 12.78
C ILE A 654 26.47 5.33 13.62
N LEU A 655 25.40 4.83 13.00
CA LEU A 655 24.31 4.15 13.69
C LEU A 655 24.75 2.76 14.14
N ARG A 656 24.57 2.43 15.41
CA ARG A 656 24.90 1.10 15.97
C ARG A 656 23.65 0.24 16.02
N HIS A 657 23.72 -1.01 15.58
CA HIS A 657 22.63 -1.96 15.73
C HIS A 657 23.09 -3.41 15.88
N ILE A 658 22.57 -4.10 16.89
CA ILE A 658 22.87 -5.51 17.15
C ILE A 658 21.60 -6.34 17.38
N CYS A 659 20.54 -5.75 17.95
CA CYS A 659 19.31 -6.46 18.29
C CYS A 659 18.57 -6.95 17.03
N ASN A 660 18.30 -8.25 16.98
CA ASN A 660 17.28 -8.89 16.14
C ASN A 660 15.92 -8.89 16.88
N THR A 661 14.89 -9.55 16.37
CA THR A 661 13.57 -9.59 16.99
C THR A 661 13.61 -9.96 18.48
N ALA A 662 14.27 -11.05 18.87
CA ALA A 662 14.37 -11.46 20.27
C ALA A 662 15.20 -10.46 21.11
N GLY A 663 16.25 -9.89 20.51
CA GLY A 663 17.11 -8.90 21.16
C GLY A 663 16.38 -7.62 21.53
N ILE A 664 15.39 -7.19 20.73
CA ILE A 664 14.56 -6.00 21.01
C ILE A 664 13.89 -6.11 22.38
N GLU A 665 13.34 -7.28 22.69
CA GLU A 665 12.62 -7.49 23.96
C GLU A 665 13.57 -7.81 25.12
N ARG A 666 14.53 -8.69 24.88
CA ARG A 666 15.33 -9.26 25.97
C ARG A 666 16.52 -8.41 26.37
N TYR A 667 16.99 -7.52 25.48
CA TYR A 667 18.18 -6.69 25.70
C TYR A 667 17.90 -5.21 25.38
N PRO A 668 16.96 -4.55 26.07
CA PRO A 668 16.59 -3.16 25.77
C PRO A 668 17.77 -2.17 25.89
N GLY A 669 18.78 -2.49 26.73
CA GLY A 669 20.01 -1.70 26.82
C GLY A 669 20.89 -1.77 25.57
N ALA A 670 20.73 -2.79 24.71
CA ALA A 670 21.49 -2.99 23.48
C ALA A 670 20.75 -2.57 22.19
N GLN A 671 19.64 -1.86 22.31
CA GLN A 671 18.89 -1.33 21.16
C GLN A 671 19.70 -0.28 20.38
N PHE A 672 20.59 0.46 21.06
CA PHE A 672 21.42 1.52 20.49
C PHE A 672 20.59 2.51 19.64
N GLU A 673 21.13 2.94 18.49
CA GLU A 673 20.46 3.86 17.59
C GLU A 673 19.50 3.17 16.60
N MET A 674 19.61 1.83 16.44
CA MET A 674 18.78 1.12 15.46
C MET A 674 18.62 -0.36 15.85
N VAL A 675 17.50 -0.95 15.45
CA VAL A 675 17.20 -2.39 15.65
C VAL A 675 16.74 -3.03 14.34
N ARG A 676 16.77 -4.38 14.27
CA ARG A 676 16.33 -5.13 13.08
C ARG A 676 15.18 -6.06 13.45
N LEU A 677 13.97 -5.70 12.98
CA LEU A 677 12.78 -6.51 13.15
C LEU A 677 12.64 -7.50 11.99
N GLY A 678 12.69 -8.78 12.32
CA GLY A 678 12.53 -9.89 11.38
C GLY A 678 11.22 -10.63 11.58
N ILE A 679 11.29 -11.85 12.10
CA ILE A 679 10.15 -12.77 12.18
C ILE A 679 8.99 -12.25 13.04
N GLY A 680 9.29 -11.40 14.04
CA GLY A 680 8.26 -10.77 14.86
C GLY A 680 7.29 -9.92 14.04
N LEU A 681 7.74 -9.30 12.95
CA LEU A 681 6.89 -8.57 12.02
C LEU A 681 5.81 -9.49 11.42
N TYR A 682 6.16 -10.75 11.16
CA TYR A 682 5.27 -11.77 10.59
C TYR A 682 4.49 -12.56 11.64
N GLY A 683 4.53 -12.11 12.88
CA GLY A 683 3.66 -12.57 13.96
C GLY A 683 4.23 -13.68 14.84
N VAL A 684 5.52 -14.00 14.76
CA VAL A 684 6.15 -15.02 15.61
C VAL A 684 7.08 -14.38 16.62
N ASP A 685 6.85 -14.60 17.91
CA ASP A 685 7.81 -14.28 18.97
C ASP A 685 8.87 -15.37 19.04
N PRO A 686 10.13 -15.10 18.68
CA PRO A 686 11.15 -16.14 18.62
C PRO A 686 11.64 -16.62 19.99
N PHE A 687 11.35 -15.92 21.08
CA PHE A 687 11.74 -16.32 22.42
C PHE A 687 10.74 -17.29 23.05
N THR A 688 9.44 -16.99 22.93
CA THR A 688 8.39 -17.84 23.50
C THR A 688 7.83 -18.86 22.51
N ASN A 689 8.20 -18.74 21.22
CA ASN A 689 7.62 -19.47 20.08
C ASN A 689 6.07 -19.34 20.00
N LYS A 690 5.52 -18.23 20.49
CA LYS A 690 4.10 -17.92 20.43
C LYS A 690 3.79 -16.98 19.28
N MET A 691 2.55 -17.07 18.82
CA MET A 691 2.04 -16.10 17.86
C MET A 691 1.68 -14.78 18.56
N LEU A 692 2.06 -13.69 17.91
CA LEU A 692 1.47 -12.37 18.07
C LEU A 692 0.20 -12.30 17.21
N ARG A 693 0.06 -11.27 16.35
CA ARG A 693 -1.04 -11.25 15.38
C ARG A 693 -0.63 -12.07 14.15
N ASN A 694 -1.47 -12.99 13.73
CA ASN A 694 -1.20 -13.82 12.55
C ASN A 694 -1.27 -12.98 11.27
N VAL A 695 -0.18 -12.97 10.49
CA VAL A 695 -0.10 -12.23 9.24
C VAL A 695 -0.48 -13.08 8.04
N SER A 696 -0.11 -14.36 8.05
CA SER A 696 -0.22 -15.23 6.88
C SER A 696 -1.09 -16.44 7.17
N THR A 697 -2.10 -16.68 6.33
CA THR A 697 -2.96 -17.88 6.38
C THR A 697 -2.88 -18.62 5.05
N LEU A 698 -2.34 -19.83 5.06
CA LEU A 698 -2.33 -20.72 3.88
C LEU A 698 -3.56 -21.62 3.93
N ARG A 699 -4.40 -21.48 2.93
CA ARG A 699 -5.60 -22.32 2.81
C ARG A 699 -5.80 -22.87 1.41
N THR A 700 -6.55 -23.94 1.35
CA THR A 700 -6.98 -24.63 0.12
C THR A 700 -8.42 -25.12 0.26
N THR A 701 -8.89 -25.94 -0.68
CA THR A 701 -10.24 -26.50 -0.69
C THR A 701 -10.21 -28.01 -0.88
N ILE A 702 -11.29 -28.69 -0.55
CA ILE A 702 -11.47 -30.10 -0.84
C ILE A 702 -11.87 -30.23 -2.33
N LEU A 703 -11.08 -30.97 -3.11
CA LEU A 703 -11.39 -31.28 -4.52
C LEU A 703 -12.41 -32.40 -4.65
N GLN A 704 -12.16 -33.50 -3.96
CA GLN A 704 -12.97 -34.72 -4.05
C GLN A 704 -12.85 -35.51 -2.76
N ILE A 705 -13.91 -36.25 -2.43
CA ILE A 705 -13.94 -37.18 -1.28
C ILE A 705 -14.22 -38.59 -1.81
N HIS A 706 -13.41 -39.54 -1.36
CA HIS A 706 -13.57 -40.98 -1.68
C HIS A 706 -13.84 -41.76 -0.40
N ASP A 707 -14.77 -42.72 -0.48
CA ASP A 707 -14.93 -43.77 0.53
C ASP A 707 -13.95 -44.90 0.16
N VAL A 708 -13.02 -45.20 1.07
CA VAL A 708 -11.90 -46.12 0.85
C VAL A 708 -11.98 -47.21 1.91
N PRO A 709 -12.08 -48.53 1.47
CA PRO A 709 -12.10 -49.66 2.40
C PRO A 709 -10.79 -49.82 3.17
N ALA A 710 -10.82 -50.39 4.36
CA ALA A 710 -9.66 -50.59 5.23
C ALA A 710 -8.54 -51.42 4.61
N GLU A 711 -8.87 -52.36 3.73
CA GLU A 711 -7.89 -53.20 3.01
C GLU A 711 -7.15 -52.47 1.89
N ASP A 712 -7.62 -51.31 1.45
CA ASP A 712 -6.99 -50.51 0.41
C ASP A 712 -5.92 -49.55 0.99
N THR A 713 -5.18 -48.95 0.08
CA THR A 713 -4.10 -48.00 0.45
C THR A 713 -4.22 -46.72 -0.35
N VAL A 714 -3.74 -45.62 0.26
CA VAL A 714 -3.82 -44.30 -0.34
C VAL A 714 -2.45 -43.81 -0.80
N GLY A 715 -2.39 -43.26 -2.03
CA GLY A 715 -1.25 -42.52 -2.57
C GLY A 715 -0.09 -43.43 -3.09
N TYR A 716 1.00 -42.73 -3.47
CA TYR A 716 2.19 -43.32 -4.05
C TYR A 716 2.86 -44.38 -3.15
N SER A 717 3.35 -45.43 -3.78
CA SER A 717 4.03 -46.58 -3.12
C SER A 717 3.12 -47.27 -2.10
N ARG A 718 1.83 -47.08 -2.19
CA ARG A 718 0.83 -47.65 -1.27
C ARG A 718 1.15 -47.39 0.21
N LYS A 719 1.67 -46.19 0.56
CA LYS A 719 2.14 -45.81 1.92
C LYS A 719 1.04 -45.42 2.88
N GLY A 720 -0.11 -44.93 2.39
CA GLY A 720 -1.27 -44.61 3.25
C GLY A 720 -2.04 -45.88 3.60
N HIS A 721 -1.82 -46.42 4.79
CA HIS A 721 -2.57 -47.57 5.34
C HIS A 721 -3.73 -47.02 6.18
N LEU A 722 -4.86 -47.70 6.10
CA LEU A 722 -6.09 -47.36 6.80
C LEU A 722 -6.40 -48.40 7.85
N ASP A 723 -6.76 -47.96 9.06
CA ASP A 723 -7.15 -48.87 10.16
C ASP A 723 -8.63 -49.22 10.13
N ARG A 724 -9.42 -48.55 9.33
CA ARG A 724 -10.87 -48.70 9.15
C ARG A 724 -11.29 -48.17 7.77
N ASP A 725 -12.50 -48.48 7.37
CA ASP A 725 -13.16 -47.85 6.23
C ASP A 725 -13.16 -46.34 6.48
N SER A 726 -12.61 -45.60 5.53
CA SER A 726 -12.29 -44.18 5.72
C SER A 726 -12.81 -43.29 4.59
N ARG A 727 -13.13 -42.05 4.90
CA ARG A 727 -13.39 -40.98 3.93
C ARG A 727 -12.10 -40.22 3.70
N ILE A 728 -11.58 -40.26 2.49
CA ILE A 728 -10.31 -39.62 2.13
C ILE A 728 -10.59 -38.45 1.19
N ALA A 729 -10.19 -37.26 1.59
CA ALA A 729 -10.30 -36.05 0.78
C ALA A 729 -8.99 -35.71 0.06
N ALA A 730 -9.09 -35.37 -1.21
CA ALA A 730 -7.98 -34.87 -2.02
C ALA A 730 -7.97 -33.33 -1.99
N LEU A 731 -6.79 -32.73 -1.78
CA LEU A 731 -6.58 -31.28 -1.73
C LEU A 731 -5.62 -30.82 -2.83
N PRO A 732 -5.87 -29.67 -3.54
CA PRO A 732 -5.01 -29.15 -4.60
C PRO A 732 -3.79 -28.40 -4.03
N ILE A 733 -3.04 -29.03 -3.15
CA ILE A 733 -1.79 -28.52 -2.59
C ILE A 733 -0.80 -29.66 -2.45
N GLY A 734 0.43 -29.43 -2.87
CA GLY A 734 1.51 -30.41 -2.80
C GLY A 734 2.85 -29.75 -2.46
N TYR A 735 3.94 -30.54 -2.59
CA TYR A 735 5.27 -30.02 -2.25
C TYR A 735 5.76 -28.95 -3.24
N ALA A 736 5.21 -28.85 -4.45
CA ALA A 736 5.51 -27.75 -5.37
C ALA A 736 4.85 -26.42 -4.97
N ASP A 737 3.85 -26.46 -4.09
CA ASP A 737 3.22 -25.27 -3.47
C ASP A 737 3.92 -24.85 -2.16
N GLY A 738 4.79 -25.72 -1.64
CA GLY A 738 5.48 -25.52 -0.38
C GLY A 738 5.00 -26.40 0.77
N LEU A 739 4.03 -27.31 0.54
CA LEU A 739 3.62 -28.26 1.56
C LEU A 739 4.69 -29.34 1.72
N ASN A 740 5.42 -29.33 2.83
CA ASN A 740 6.55 -30.22 3.01
C ASN A 740 6.12 -31.69 3.05
N ARG A 741 6.84 -32.53 2.27
CA ARG A 741 6.53 -33.94 2.11
C ARG A 741 6.61 -34.77 3.39
N HIS A 742 7.39 -34.33 4.39
CA HIS A 742 7.46 -34.98 5.71
C HIS A 742 6.16 -34.94 6.53
N LEU A 743 5.21 -34.05 6.18
CA LEU A 743 3.89 -34.06 6.82
C LEU A 743 3.03 -35.26 6.46
N GLY A 744 3.34 -35.96 5.37
CA GLY A 744 2.61 -37.15 4.94
C GLY A 744 2.67 -38.32 5.92
N ASN A 745 1.91 -39.38 5.64
CA ASN A 745 1.88 -40.61 6.43
C ASN A 745 1.53 -40.42 7.92
N GLY A 746 0.61 -39.50 8.21
CA GLY A 746 0.15 -39.22 9.57
C GLY A 746 1.07 -38.36 10.45
N HIS A 747 2.22 -37.84 9.93
CA HIS A 747 3.11 -37.00 10.71
C HIS A 747 2.55 -35.59 10.96
N GLY A 748 1.74 -35.08 10.03
CA GLY A 748 1.12 -33.78 10.16
C GLY A 748 -0.38 -33.81 9.92
N TYR A 749 -1.02 -32.68 10.20
CA TYR A 749 -2.45 -32.47 9.97
C TYR A 749 -2.73 -31.05 9.50
N CYS A 750 -3.88 -30.87 8.89
CA CYS A 750 -4.51 -29.59 8.59
C CYS A 750 -5.86 -29.46 9.31
N LEU A 751 -6.57 -28.35 9.14
CA LEU A 751 -7.91 -28.17 9.71
C LEU A 751 -8.96 -28.14 8.62
N VAL A 752 -10.00 -28.92 8.79
CA VAL A 752 -11.25 -28.90 8.01
C VAL A 752 -12.39 -28.57 8.95
N ASN A 753 -13.11 -27.49 8.72
CA ASN A 753 -14.19 -27.02 9.60
C ASN A 753 -13.77 -26.96 11.09
N GLY A 754 -12.51 -26.50 11.36
CA GLY A 754 -11.94 -26.40 12.72
C GLY A 754 -11.50 -27.73 13.35
N GLN A 755 -11.63 -28.85 12.66
CA GLN A 755 -11.25 -30.19 13.12
C GLN A 755 -9.98 -30.67 12.46
N LYS A 756 -9.14 -31.43 13.19
CA LYS A 756 -7.87 -31.97 12.71
C LYS A 756 -8.11 -33.09 11.69
N ALA A 757 -7.54 -32.96 10.51
CA ALA A 757 -7.50 -33.97 9.47
C ALA A 757 -6.04 -34.34 9.15
N SER A 758 -5.65 -35.59 9.44
CA SER A 758 -4.27 -36.06 9.23
C SER A 758 -3.97 -36.31 7.77
N TYR A 759 -2.75 -36.03 7.32
CA TYR A 759 -2.31 -36.38 5.98
C TYR A 759 -2.13 -37.89 5.84
N VAL A 760 -2.72 -38.49 4.80
CA VAL A 760 -2.67 -39.91 4.52
C VAL A 760 -1.82 -40.20 3.28
N GLY A 761 -0.89 -41.15 3.38
CA GLY A 761 0.03 -41.46 2.32
C GLY A 761 1.06 -40.36 2.05
N ASN A 762 1.81 -40.49 0.98
CA ASN A 762 2.81 -39.52 0.58
C ASN A 762 2.14 -38.28 -0.01
N ILE A 763 2.58 -37.08 0.40
CA ILE A 763 2.23 -35.84 -0.26
C ILE A 763 2.81 -35.85 -1.68
N CYS A 764 1.98 -35.57 -2.69
CA CYS A 764 2.36 -35.52 -4.09
C CYS A 764 2.87 -34.13 -4.49
N MET A 765 3.21 -33.95 -5.78
CA MET A 765 3.71 -32.68 -6.29
C MET A 765 2.67 -31.56 -6.15
N ASP A 766 1.43 -31.83 -6.58
CA ASP A 766 0.37 -30.84 -6.72
C ASP A 766 -0.89 -31.17 -5.89
N VAL A 767 -0.94 -32.33 -5.24
CA VAL A 767 -2.11 -32.84 -4.49
C VAL A 767 -1.64 -33.57 -3.23
N CYS A 768 -2.42 -33.51 -2.17
CA CYS A 768 -2.27 -34.38 -1.02
C CYS A 768 -3.62 -34.96 -0.58
N MET A 769 -3.60 -35.98 0.24
CA MET A 769 -4.80 -36.65 0.76
C MET A 769 -4.84 -36.54 2.27
N ILE A 770 -6.04 -36.36 2.81
CA ILE A 770 -6.32 -36.23 4.25
C ILE A 770 -7.47 -37.14 4.66
N ASP A 771 -7.43 -37.62 5.90
CA ASP A 771 -8.54 -38.41 6.50
C ASP A 771 -9.59 -37.45 7.06
N VAL A 772 -10.81 -37.54 6.52
CA VAL A 772 -11.98 -36.77 6.93
C VAL A 772 -13.13 -37.66 7.40
N THR A 773 -12.83 -38.89 7.81
CA THR A 773 -13.83 -39.92 8.20
C THR A 773 -14.81 -39.43 9.25
N ASP A 774 -14.31 -38.71 10.27
CA ASP A 774 -15.09 -38.22 11.38
C ASP A 774 -15.49 -36.75 11.26
N ILE A 775 -15.23 -36.15 10.08
CA ILE A 775 -15.46 -34.72 9.85
C ILE A 775 -16.66 -34.55 8.90
N ASP A 776 -17.65 -33.78 9.34
CA ASP A 776 -18.74 -33.36 8.45
C ASP A 776 -18.22 -32.29 7.47
N CYS A 777 -17.96 -32.71 6.24
CA CYS A 777 -17.45 -31.88 5.19
C CYS A 777 -17.86 -32.37 3.81
N LYS A 778 -17.74 -31.49 2.82
CA LYS A 778 -18.05 -31.72 1.40
C LYS A 778 -17.00 -31.12 0.47
N GLU A 779 -17.05 -31.50 -0.78
CA GLU A 779 -16.25 -30.92 -1.85
C GLU A 779 -16.47 -29.39 -1.93
N GLY A 780 -15.38 -28.62 -2.04
CA GLY A 780 -15.37 -27.17 -1.99
C GLY A 780 -15.18 -26.55 -0.60
N ASP A 781 -15.28 -27.33 0.48
CA ASP A 781 -15.05 -26.81 1.83
C ASP A 781 -13.59 -26.36 2.01
N SER A 782 -13.42 -25.31 2.82
CA SER A 782 -12.10 -24.71 3.07
C SER A 782 -11.27 -25.55 4.01
N VAL A 783 -9.98 -25.65 3.73
CA VAL A 783 -8.98 -26.37 4.51
C VAL A 783 -7.85 -25.41 4.89
N ILE A 784 -7.54 -25.30 6.17
CA ILE A 784 -6.47 -24.45 6.69
C ILE A 784 -5.20 -25.29 6.88
N ILE A 785 -4.14 -24.91 6.19
CA ILE A 785 -2.82 -25.52 6.31
C ILE A 785 -2.04 -24.92 7.47
N PHE A 786 -2.05 -23.59 7.57
CA PHE A 786 -1.65 -22.81 8.74
C PHE A 786 -2.35 -21.44 8.74
N GLY A 787 -2.54 -20.85 9.92
CA GLY A 787 -3.24 -19.57 10.10
C GLY A 787 -3.54 -19.31 11.58
N ASP A 788 -4.61 -18.59 11.87
CA ASP A 788 -5.00 -18.27 13.25
C ASP A 788 -5.33 -19.52 14.07
N ASP A 789 -6.13 -20.43 13.52
CA ASP A 789 -6.57 -21.65 14.21
C ASP A 789 -5.51 -22.77 14.21
N LEU A 790 -4.56 -22.73 13.30
CA LEU A 790 -3.43 -23.64 13.20
C LEU A 790 -2.14 -22.83 13.00
N PRO A 791 -1.52 -22.37 14.09
CA PRO A 791 -0.34 -21.52 14.01
C PRO A 791 0.80 -22.14 13.20
N VAL A 792 1.53 -21.31 12.44
CA VAL A 792 2.70 -21.76 11.68
C VAL A 792 3.79 -22.38 12.55
N THR A 793 3.85 -22.00 13.84
CA THR A 793 4.75 -22.60 14.83
C THR A 793 4.44 -24.08 15.07
N VAL A 794 3.15 -24.45 15.10
CA VAL A 794 2.73 -25.87 15.23
C VAL A 794 3.18 -26.67 14.00
N LEU A 795 3.02 -26.12 12.81
CA LEU A 795 3.48 -26.77 11.57
C LEU A 795 5.00 -26.94 11.56
N ALA A 796 5.73 -25.92 12.02
CA ALA A 796 7.18 -25.99 12.16
C ALA A 796 7.64 -27.07 13.14
N GLU A 797 6.95 -27.22 14.28
CA GLU A 797 7.19 -28.27 15.26
C GLU A 797 6.98 -29.67 14.66
N GLN A 798 5.89 -29.89 13.92
CA GLN A 798 5.61 -31.16 13.22
C GLN A 798 6.71 -31.52 12.23
N LEU A 799 7.34 -30.52 11.64
CA LEU A 799 8.44 -30.68 10.68
C LEU A 799 9.83 -30.70 11.33
N ASN A 800 9.94 -30.53 12.64
CA ASN A 800 11.19 -30.36 13.37
C ASN A 800 12.06 -29.25 12.75
N THR A 801 11.44 -28.11 12.43
CA THR A 801 12.07 -26.92 11.86
C THR A 801 11.58 -25.65 12.53
N ILE A 802 11.82 -24.49 11.91
CA ILE A 802 11.48 -23.17 12.39
C ILE A 802 10.43 -22.49 11.50
N PRO A 803 9.60 -21.59 12.04
CA PRO A 803 8.56 -20.87 11.27
C PRO A 803 9.10 -20.14 10.04
N TYR A 804 10.36 -19.67 10.08
CA TYR A 804 11.01 -19.02 8.93
C TYR A 804 11.01 -19.91 7.68
N GLU A 805 11.38 -21.18 7.83
CA GLU A 805 11.46 -22.13 6.70
C GLU A 805 10.07 -22.43 6.15
N VAL A 806 9.08 -22.59 7.02
CA VAL A 806 7.69 -22.84 6.60
C VAL A 806 7.15 -21.67 5.81
N LEU A 807 7.29 -20.44 6.32
CA LEU A 807 6.78 -19.23 5.65
C LEU A 807 7.47 -18.98 4.31
N THR A 808 8.81 -19.05 4.28
CA THR A 808 9.59 -18.83 3.04
C THR A 808 9.45 -19.97 2.04
N GLY A 809 9.01 -21.15 2.49
CA GLY A 809 8.76 -22.32 1.66
C GLY A 809 7.51 -22.22 0.78
N VAL A 810 6.59 -21.31 1.06
CA VAL A 810 5.38 -21.13 0.23
C VAL A 810 5.78 -20.63 -1.16
N SER A 811 5.54 -21.47 -2.16
CA SER A 811 5.95 -21.23 -3.55
C SER A 811 5.33 -19.96 -4.14
N ALA A 812 6.06 -19.31 -5.05
CA ALA A 812 5.58 -18.13 -5.78
C ALA A 812 4.32 -18.41 -6.63
N ARG A 813 4.04 -19.68 -6.98
CA ARG A 813 2.82 -20.06 -7.72
C ARG A 813 1.55 -20.01 -6.88
N VAL A 814 1.64 -20.04 -5.54
CA VAL A 814 0.51 -19.82 -4.63
C VAL A 814 0.12 -18.35 -4.68
N LYS A 815 -1.11 -18.04 -5.03
CA LYS A 815 -1.61 -16.67 -5.12
C LYS A 815 -1.63 -16.01 -3.74
N ARG A 816 -1.04 -14.80 -3.61
CA ARG A 816 -1.14 -13.95 -2.43
C ARG A 816 -2.37 -13.05 -2.54
N ILE A 817 -3.15 -12.99 -1.46
CA ILE A 817 -4.31 -12.10 -1.34
C ILE A 817 -4.11 -11.23 -0.13
N TYR A 818 -4.01 -9.93 -0.36
CA TYR A 818 -3.79 -8.94 0.71
C TYR A 818 -5.11 -8.33 1.11
N TYR A 819 -5.34 -8.22 2.42
CA TYR A 819 -6.53 -7.57 2.94
C TYR A 819 -6.21 -6.70 4.16
N GLN A 820 -7.09 -5.73 4.38
CA GLN A 820 -7.08 -4.84 5.53
C GLN A 820 -8.50 -4.85 6.08
N ASP A 821 -8.68 -5.29 7.32
CA ASP A 821 -9.97 -5.35 8.02
C ASP A 821 -10.53 -3.95 8.31
#